data_ee256a0718f300d118a052fb6c9bb961
#
_entry.id   ee256a0718f300d118a052fb6c9bb961
#
_cell.length_a   1.000
_cell.length_b   1.000
_cell.length_c   1.000
_cell.angle_alpha   90.00
_cell.angle_beta   90.00
_cell.angle_gamma   90.00
#
_symmetry.space_group_name_H-M   'P 1'
#
loop_
_entity.id
_entity.type
_entity.pdbx_description
1 polymer ?
#
loop_
_entity_poly.entity_id
_entity_poly.type
_entity_poly.pdbx_seq_one_letter_code
_entity_poly.pdbx_strand_id
1 'polypeptide(L)'
;MRKTPLALHIGGAALAMAAMSPAIAQQAAKGFVLEEVIVTAQKRSESSQDVPISIQAFGAESIEKLGATELFDLAASAPSLSIGGIPGSNTQSGLRGVVDFARNIGIDARMGVYIDGVYQGRSSTANQPLLGLESVEILRGPQGTLFGKNTVSGAINLNTRKASEDFIGELKAGIGNEGYWTGSGYLSGPLSETVFASIAYTKQERDGLFNNVVLGKEVGDWAQQGARAQLRFLPSDQLEMVFAADWGSSSSEAPVFTTAARPAFESGKDDELDEVDFWGTAFTVNYSTDSGYTVSSISAYRENEYYLYGDEDFTPAVDAFQTTFDEDSDQFSQELRIVSPESEDFDWVAGLYYFESSVATGRSLLFGAPVLPSQALSGTITIPSVVDVTSYAAYVQGNYRFADKWELTAGLRYTDEEKDFDFNQVNAPSDPATGAVVLELGLGLPAATAAFLASQAPGALFNAFNLSYQDKYSDSHVSPTIGLNYKLSDSVMYYAKYSRGYQSGGFNGDFNPYLPAIQFDSEYVDAFEVGVKSTSADGKLRVNADVFVQKFSDFQLFQSVPVGNTNVQIVSNAGEATSQGVEVETVWLPTDSLQLTVNATYLDATYDKFENPISAVDPTQPKDFNGNDLNYAPKTKLYAGLQYAQPVGSAGELIFNLDYTYQDDLYTNNTNTDIVLVPSYDLWNARVSYTPTNNQWQVSAWVRNLTDEEYIVNHSQTALTAVERNIWGMPRLFGVEVKYNLGQ
;
A
#
# COMPACT_ATOMS: atom_id res chain seq x y z
N MET A 1 -6.37 20.20 26.57
CA MET A 1 -7.29 21.21 26.01
C MET A 1 -8.69 20.66 25.95
N ARG A 2 -9.74 21.44 26.17
CA ARG A 2 -11.10 20.94 26.45
C ARG A 2 -11.71 20.24 25.23
N LYS A 3 -12.10 18.98 25.38
CA LYS A 3 -12.90 18.21 24.41
C LYS A 3 -14.29 18.83 24.26
N THR A 4 -14.64 19.33 23.09
CA THR A 4 -15.98 19.74 22.73
C THR A 4 -16.67 18.54 22.02
N PRO A 5 -17.90 18.18 22.39
CA PRO A 5 -18.52 16.99 21.81
C PRO A 5 -18.96 17.23 20.36
N LEU A 6 -18.66 16.26 19.53
CA LEU A 6 -18.84 16.16 18.07
C LEU A 6 -20.29 16.29 17.55
N ALA A 7 -21.28 16.44 18.42
CA ALA A 7 -22.70 16.31 18.05
C ALA A 7 -23.35 17.56 17.42
N LEU A 8 -22.63 18.69 17.26
CA LEU A 8 -23.29 19.96 16.89
C LEU A 8 -23.00 20.50 15.49
N HIS A 9 -22.11 19.93 14.70
CA HIS A 9 -21.73 20.48 13.38
C HIS A 9 -22.39 19.81 12.17
N ILE A 10 -22.95 18.62 12.30
CA ILE A 10 -23.61 17.90 11.19
C ILE A 10 -25.00 18.49 10.86
N GLY A 11 -25.64 19.17 11.78
CA GLY A 11 -27.00 19.71 11.59
C GLY A 11 -27.10 20.99 10.73
N GLY A 12 -26.01 21.71 10.55
CA GLY A 12 -26.03 23.05 9.89
C GLY A 12 -25.94 22.99 8.36
N ALA A 13 -25.22 22.06 7.80
CA ALA A 13 -25.02 21.98 6.35
C ALA A 13 -26.22 21.36 5.61
N ALA A 14 -26.95 20.44 6.24
CA ALA A 14 -28.13 19.82 5.66
C ALA A 14 -29.34 20.75 5.54
N LEU A 15 -29.43 21.79 6.37
CA LEU A 15 -30.57 22.72 6.35
C LEU A 15 -30.45 23.86 5.29
N ALA A 16 -29.24 24.13 4.81
CA ALA A 16 -29.04 25.21 3.81
C ALA A 16 -29.40 24.78 2.37
N MET A 17 -29.45 23.49 2.07
CA MET A 17 -29.81 22.98 0.74
C MET A 17 -31.30 22.76 0.49
N ALA A 18 -32.14 22.81 1.53
CA ALA A 18 -33.57 22.55 1.40
C ALA A 18 -34.41 23.75 0.86
N ALA A 19 -33.78 24.91 0.59
CA ALA A 19 -34.51 26.16 0.22
C ALA A 19 -34.46 26.51 -1.28
N MET A 20 -33.88 25.67 -2.16
CA MET A 20 -33.89 25.91 -3.60
C MET A 20 -34.83 24.93 -4.31
N SER A 21 -36.12 25.28 -4.43
CA SER A 21 -37.06 24.63 -5.33
C SER A 21 -37.34 25.54 -6.54
N PRO A 22 -36.79 25.26 -7.73
CA PRO A 22 -37.38 25.72 -8.98
C PRO A 22 -38.21 24.62 -9.58
N ALA A 23 -39.47 24.92 -9.92
CA ALA A 23 -40.30 24.07 -10.77
C ALA A 23 -39.75 24.08 -12.21
N ILE A 24 -38.90 23.13 -12.56
CA ILE A 24 -38.46 22.86 -13.94
C ILE A 24 -38.94 21.45 -14.33
N ALA A 25 -39.54 21.35 -15.52
CA ALA A 25 -40.10 20.10 -16.05
C ALA A 25 -39.07 18.99 -16.10
N GLN A 26 -39.40 17.91 -15.47
CA GLN A 26 -38.60 16.72 -15.22
C GLN A 26 -38.46 15.89 -16.52
N GLN A 27 -37.27 15.86 -17.09
CA GLN A 27 -36.83 14.72 -17.87
C GLN A 27 -36.10 13.80 -16.86
N ALA A 28 -36.54 12.54 -16.76
CA ALA A 28 -36.05 11.63 -15.73
C ALA A 28 -34.54 11.44 -15.90
N ALA A 29 -33.76 11.94 -14.96
CA ALA A 29 -32.37 11.54 -14.78
C ALA A 29 -32.34 10.01 -14.55
N LYS A 30 -31.32 9.32 -15.04
CA LYS A 30 -31.03 7.96 -14.59
C LYS A 30 -30.65 8.08 -13.11
N GLY A 31 -31.56 7.66 -12.21
CA GLY A 31 -31.28 7.69 -10.77
C GLY A 31 -30.09 6.83 -10.41
N PHE A 32 -29.46 7.13 -9.26
CA PHE A 32 -28.43 6.24 -8.71
C PHE A 32 -28.98 4.85 -8.46
N VAL A 33 -28.17 3.85 -8.76
CA VAL A 33 -28.40 2.45 -8.46
C VAL A 33 -27.21 1.92 -7.66
N LEU A 34 -27.42 0.94 -6.78
CA LEU A 34 -26.33 0.28 -6.12
C LEU A 34 -25.47 -0.44 -7.16
N GLU A 35 -24.23 -0.03 -7.31
CA GLU A 35 -23.28 -0.66 -8.21
C GLU A 35 -23.06 -2.13 -7.78
N GLU A 36 -23.27 -3.08 -8.69
CA GLU A 36 -22.84 -4.45 -8.49
C GLU A 36 -21.39 -4.58 -8.93
N VAL A 37 -20.49 -4.79 -7.98
CA VAL A 37 -19.07 -4.96 -8.27
C VAL A 37 -18.76 -6.45 -8.37
N ILE A 38 -18.34 -6.87 -9.56
CA ILE A 38 -17.81 -8.22 -9.79
C ILE A 38 -16.37 -8.24 -9.31
N VAL A 39 -16.04 -9.24 -8.51
CA VAL A 39 -14.71 -9.45 -7.93
C VAL A 39 -14.12 -10.78 -8.36
N THR A 40 -12.78 -10.86 -8.31
CA THR A 40 -12.02 -12.07 -8.66
C THR A 40 -11.24 -12.65 -7.49
N ALA A 41 -11.62 -12.23 -6.28
CA ALA A 41 -10.98 -12.56 -5.01
C ALA A 41 -10.83 -14.07 -4.75
N GLN A 42 -11.75 -14.90 -5.27
CA GLN A 42 -11.68 -16.36 -5.17
C GLN A 42 -11.15 -17.04 -6.45
N LYS A 43 -10.43 -16.29 -7.30
CA LYS A 43 -9.95 -16.75 -8.62
C LYS A 43 -11.13 -17.15 -9.56
N ARG A 44 -12.33 -16.63 -9.27
CA ARG A 44 -13.58 -16.72 -10.06
C ARG A 44 -14.20 -15.34 -10.13
N SER A 45 -14.99 -15.07 -11.19
CA SER A 45 -15.78 -13.85 -11.28
C SER A 45 -17.09 -14.04 -10.54
N GLU A 46 -17.25 -13.36 -9.41
CA GLU A 46 -18.41 -13.48 -8.53
C GLU A 46 -18.86 -12.09 -8.07
N SER A 47 -20.12 -11.92 -7.69
CA SER A 47 -20.59 -10.69 -7.05
C SER A 47 -19.89 -10.51 -5.70
N SER A 48 -19.43 -9.30 -5.40
CA SER A 48 -18.82 -8.99 -4.10
C SER A 48 -19.74 -9.30 -2.90
N GLN A 49 -21.04 -9.37 -3.12
CA GLN A 49 -22.05 -9.72 -2.10
C GLN A 49 -22.17 -11.23 -1.86
N ASP A 50 -21.72 -12.06 -2.82
CA ASP A 50 -21.76 -13.53 -2.71
C ASP A 50 -20.47 -14.12 -2.15
N VAL A 51 -19.37 -13.36 -2.14
CA VAL A 51 -18.05 -13.83 -1.65
C VAL A 51 -18.00 -13.75 -0.12
N PRO A 52 -17.75 -14.86 0.61
CA PRO A 52 -17.80 -14.92 2.07
C PRO A 52 -16.49 -14.49 2.75
N ILE A 53 -16.00 -13.33 2.40
CA ILE A 53 -14.83 -12.69 3.00
C ILE A 53 -15.07 -11.19 3.16
N SER A 54 -14.36 -10.55 4.07
CA SER A 54 -14.31 -9.09 4.13
C SER A 54 -13.53 -8.58 2.92
N ILE A 55 -14.24 -7.91 2.01
CA ILE A 55 -13.70 -7.33 0.79
C ILE A 55 -14.34 -5.98 0.52
N GLN A 56 -13.52 -4.97 0.26
CA GLN A 56 -13.98 -3.69 -0.28
C GLN A 56 -13.58 -3.60 -1.74
N ALA A 57 -14.54 -3.34 -2.60
CA ALA A 57 -14.32 -3.28 -4.03
C ALA A 57 -14.76 -1.94 -4.59
N PHE A 58 -13.91 -1.34 -5.42
CA PHE A 58 -14.14 -0.09 -6.12
C PHE A 58 -14.20 -0.36 -7.61
N GLY A 59 -15.34 -0.14 -8.24
CA GLY A 59 -15.47 -0.16 -9.70
C GLY A 59 -14.86 1.10 -10.33
N ALA A 60 -14.66 1.10 -11.64
CA ALA A 60 -14.06 2.22 -12.38
C ALA A 60 -14.78 3.56 -12.13
N GLU A 61 -16.12 3.55 -12.03
CA GLU A 61 -16.90 4.75 -11.73
C GLU A 61 -16.64 5.28 -10.32
N SER A 62 -16.52 4.40 -9.33
CA SER A 62 -16.19 4.77 -7.94
C SER A 62 -14.80 5.37 -7.83
N ILE A 63 -13.79 4.79 -8.52
CA ILE A 63 -12.41 5.32 -8.59
C ILE A 63 -12.40 6.73 -9.18
N GLU A 64 -13.14 6.94 -10.28
CA GLU A 64 -13.26 8.25 -10.93
C GLU A 64 -13.93 9.30 -10.04
N LYS A 65 -15.00 8.94 -9.34
CA LYS A 65 -15.73 9.82 -8.41
C LYS A 65 -14.85 10.30 -7.27
N LEU A 66 -14.03 9.41 -6.70
CA LEU A 66 -13.04 9.74 -5.66
C LEU A 66 -11.90 10.61 -6.20
N GLY A 67 -11.73 10.66 -7.52
CA GLY A 67 -10.60 11.34 -8.14
C GLY A 67 -9.27 10.67 -7.82
N ALA A 68 -9.28 9.36 -7.54
CA ALA A 68 -8.09 8.59 -7.26
C ALA A 68 -7.26 8.41 -8.54
N THR A 69 -5.97 8.69 -8.44
CA THR A 69 -5.02 8.61 -9.55
C THR A 69 -3.92 7.58 -9.28
N GLU A 70 -3.73 7.22 -8.03
CA GLU A 70 -2.82 6.18 -7.56
C GLU A 70 -3.51 5.33 -6.48
N LEU A 71 -2.94 4.16 -6.18
CA LEU A 71 -3.57 3.20 -5.27
C LEU A 71 -3.84 3.78 -3.88
N PHE A 72 -2.89 4.54 -3.35
CA PHE A 72 -3.01 5.06 -1.98
C PHE A 72 -4.01 6.22 -1.85
N ASP A 73 -4.46 6.85 -2.94
CA ASP A 73 -5.60 7.77 -2.91
C ASP A 73 -6.88 7.09 -2.37
N LEU A 74 -7.01 5.77 -2.55
CA LEU A 74 -8.16 5.00 -2.07
C LEU A 74 -8.19 4.80 -0.55
N ALA A 75 -7.06 4.98 0.15
CA ALA A 75 -6.96 4.77 1.60
C ALA A 75 -7.89 5.68 2.41
N ALA A 76 -8.22 6.87 1.89
CA ALA A 76 -9.17 7.77 2.51
C ALA A 76 -10.57 7.15 2.61
N SER A 77 -11.00 6.38 1.59
CA SER A 77 -12.31 5.72 1.52
C SER A 77 -12.28 4.25 1.98
N ALA A 78 -11.08 3.70 2.25
CA ALA A 78 -10.86 2.35 2.75
C ALA A 78 -10.27 2.38 4.17
N PRO A 79 -11.08 2.55 5.23
CA PRO A 79 -10.60 2.77 6.60
C PRO A 79 -9.72 1.65 7.16
N SER A 80 -9.84 0.42 6.66
CA SER A 80 -8.97 -0.70 7.03
C SER A 80 -7.56 -0.62 6.45
N LEU A 81 -7.35 0.17 5.37
CA LEU A 81 -6.05 0.39 4.75
C LEU A 81 -5.27 1.45 5.53
N SER A 82 -4.17 1.04 6.12
CA SER A 82 -3.20 1.91 6.78
C SER A 82 -2.08 2.25 5.82
N ILE A 83 -1.73 3.53 5.76
CA ILE A 83 -0.59 4.03 5.01
C ILE A 83 0.24 4.87 5.97
N GLY A 84 1.52 4.59 6.01
CA GLY A 84 2.45 5.23 6.92
C GLY A 84 3.84 5.32 6.33
N GLY A 85 4.81 5.60 7.19
CA GLY A 85 6.20 5.74 6.77
C GLY A 85 6.47 7.10 6.12
N ILE A 86 7.34 7.07 5.15
CA ILE A 86 7.77 8.24 4.38
C ILE A 86 6.98 8.22 3.07
N PRO A 87 6.23 9.27 2.74
CA PRO A 87 5.53 9.36 1.45
C PRO A 87 6.50 9.21 0.27
N GLY A 88 6.03 8.59 -0.81
CA GLY A 88 6.83 8.23 -1.97
C GLY A 88 6.92 6.72 -2.14
N SER A 89 7.93 6.24 -2.82
CA SER A 89 8.15 4.81 -3.08
C SER A 89 8.55 4.00 -1.84
N ASN A 90 8.83 4.67 -0.72
CA ASN A 90 9.13 4.05 0.56
C ASN A 90 7.97 4.09 1.56
N THR A 91 6.77 4.17 1.08
CA THR A 91 5.57 4.16 1.91
C THR A 91 5.32 2.78 2.51
N GLN A 92 5.06 2.74 3.81
CA GLN A 92 4.63 1.54 4.50
C GLN A 92 3.12 1.40 4.35
N SER A 93 2.65 0.23 3.98
CA SER A 93 1.23 -0.02 3.80
C SER A 93 0.81 -1.35 4.40
N GLY A 94 -0.44 -1.46 4.76
CA GLY A 94 -1.00 -2.68 5.32
C GLY A 94 -2.47 -2.56 5.66
N LEU A 95 -3.04 -3.66 6.11
CA LEU A 95 -4.45 -3.76 6.45
C LEU A 95 -4.62 -4.10 7.93
N ARG A 96 -5.70 -3.56 8.54
CA ARG A 96 -6.06 -3.84 9.93
C ARG A 96 -4.92 -3.54 10.93
N GLY A 97 -4.17 -2.44 10.68
CA GLY A 97 -3.07 -1.99 11.54
C GLY A 97 -1.79 -2.81 11.47
N VAL A 98 -1.68 -3.74 10.53
CA VAL A 98 -0.48 -4.55 10.31
C VAL A 98 0.20 -4.09 9.03
N VAL A 99 1.21 -3.22 9.18
CA VAL A 99 1.91 -2.59 8.06
C VAL A 99 3.27 -3.24 7.78
N ASP A 100 3.77 -3.00 6.57
CA ASP A 100 5.07 -3.45 6.12
C ASP A 100 6.22 -2.74 6.84
N PHE A 101 7.40 -3.33 6.79
CA PHE A 101 8.66 -2.64 7.02
C PHE A 101 9.19 -2.12 5.68
N ALA A 102 9.50 -0.83 5.63
CA ALA A 102 10.09 -0.28 4.43
C ALA A 102 11.57 -0.67 4.28
N ARG A 103 12.02 -0.80 3.04
CA ARG A 103 13.41 -0.75 2.58
C ARG A 103 14.38 -1.83 3.05
N ASN A 104 14.00 -3.02 3.45
CA ASN A 104 14.99 -4.07 3.68
C ASN A 104 14.93 -5.10 2.54
N ILE A 105 16.06 -5.36 1.89
CA ILE A 105 16.19 -6.35 0.81
C ILE A 105 15.75 -7.77 1.24
N GLY A 106 15.99 -8.12 2.48
CA GLY A 106 15.69 -9.45 3.03
C GLY A 106 14.29 -9.60 3.61
N ILE A 107 13.46 -8.53 3.61
CA ILE A 107 12.10 -8.53 4.18
C ILE A 107 11.08 -8.38 3.06
N ASP A 108 10.10 -9.27 3.05
CA ASP A 108 8.97 -9.20 2.13
C ASP A 108 7.83 -8.31 2.69
N ALA A 109 6.91 -7.87 1.82
CA ALA A 109 5.72 -7.13 2.21
C ALA A 109 4.74 -8.01 3.00
N ARG A 110 3.92 -7.40 3.88
CA ARG A 110 2.82 -8.05 4.61
C ARG A 110 1.50 -8.02 3.87
N MET A 111 1.39 -7.11 2.92
CA MET A 111 0.24 -6.94 2.04
C MET A 111 0.64 -7.24 0.60
N GLY A 112 -0.01 -8.23 -0.02
CA GLY A 112 0.25 -8.56 -1.41
C GLY A 112 -0.47 -7.60 -2.36
N VAL A 113 0.22 -7.05 -3.35
CA VAL A 113 -0.38 -6.27 -4.45
C VAL A 113 -0.31 -7.09 -5.74
N TYR A 114 -1.42 -7.17 -6.46
CA TYR A 114 -1.55 -7.95 -7.68
C TYR A 114 -2.15 -7.10 -8.80
N ILE A 115 -1.66 -7.25 -10.03
CA ILE A 115 -2.26 -6.66 -11.24
C ILE A 115 -2.64 -7.80 -12.17
N ASP A 116 -3.92 -7.97 -12.47
CA ASP A 116 -4.45 -9.09 -13.28
C ASP A 116 -3.94 -10.46 -12.82
N GLY A 117 -3.78 -10.64 -11.51
CA GLY A 117 -3.27 -11.85 -10.89
C GLY A 117 -1.74 -11.98 -10.82
N VAL A 118 -0.98 -11.03 -11.35
CA VAL A 118 0.49 -10.99 -11.28
C VAL A 118 0.93 -10.29 -10.00
N TYR A 119 1.66 -10.98 -9.14
CA TYR A 119 2.21 -10.44 -7.90
C TYR A 119 3.25 -9.35 -8.16
N GLN A 120 3.18 -8.26 -7.39
CA GLN A 120 4.15 -7.18 -7.37
C GLN A 120 5.10 -7.42 -6.18
N GLY A 121 6.29 -7.91 -6.45
CA GLY A 121 7.20 -8.42 -5.41
C GLY A 121 7.84 -7.35 -4.52
N ARG A 122 7.85 -6.08 -4.96
CA ARG A 122 8.50 -4.98 -4.22
C ARG A 122 7.49 -3.95 -3.74
N SER A 123 7.63 -3.52 -2.48
CA SER A 123 6.78 -2.48 -1.89
C SER A 123 6.94 -1.11 -2.56
N SER A 124 8.12 -0.81 -3.13
CA SER A 124 8.37 0.41 -3.92
C SER A 124 7.43 0.57 -5.12
N THR A 125 6.93 -0.56 -5.68
CA THR A 125 5.98 -0.56 -6.79
C THR A 125 4.53 -0.70 -6.35
N ALA A 126 4.21 -0.68 -5.06
CA ALA A 126 2.83 -0.85 -4.58
C ALA A 126 1.94 0.34 -4.96
N ASN A 127 2.45 1.58 -4.89
CA ASN A 127 1.70 2.78 -5.21
C ASN A 127 1.85 3.17 -6.70
N GLN A 128 1.22 2.41 -7.58
CA GLN A 128 1.28 2.61 -9.03
C GLN A 128 0.16 3.51 -9.54
N PRO A 129 0.36 4.17 -10.71
CA PRO A 129 -0.71 4.86 -11.42
C PRO A 129 -1.86 3.91 -11.75
N LEU A 130 -3.10 4.36 -11.55
CA LEU A 130 -4.30 3.58 -11.87
C LEU A 130 -4.60 3.64 -13.37
N LEU A 131 -4.03 2.71 -14.15
CA LEU A 131 -4.08 2.68 -15.62
C LEU A 131 -5.17 1.76 -16.17
N GLY A 132 -6.23 2.34 -16.73
CA GLY A 132 -7.27 1.58 -17.43
C GLY A 132 -7.93 0.51 -16.55
N LEU A 133 -8.18 0.79 -15.28
CA LEU A 133 -8.75 -0.17 -14.34
C LEU A 133 -10.24 -0.42 -14.59
N GLU A 134 -10.65 -1.64 -14.36
CA GLU A 134 -12.04 -2.08 -14.20
C GLU A 134 -12.45 -2.04 -12.73
N SER A 135 -11.59 -2.56 -11.84
CA SER A 135 -11.83 -2.56 -10.40
C SER A 135 -10.54 -2.61 -9.57
N VAL A 136 -10.66 -2.20 -8.31
CA VAL A 136 -9.69 -2.42 -7.24
C VAL A 136 -10.40 -3.18 -6.12
N GLU A 137 -9.82 -4.31 -5.73
CA GLU A 137 -10.33 -5.19 -4.68
C GLU A 137 -9.37 -5.19 -3.50
N ILE A 138 -9.84 -4.80 -2.31
CA ILE A 138 -9.08 -4.82 -1.06
C ILE A 138 -9.59 -5.99 -0.23
N LEU A 139 -8.81 -7.07 -0.17
CA LEU A 139 -9.12 -8.29 0.56
C LEU A 139 -8.47 -8.21 1.94
N ARG A 140 -9.29 -8.18 2.97
CA ARG A 140 -8.84 -8.00 4.34
C ARG A 140 -8.54 -9.32 5.01
N GLY A 141 -7.54 -9.32 5.90
CA GLY A 141 -7.07 -10.52 6.60
C GLY A 141 -6.31 -11.48 5.70
N PRO A 142 -5.73 -12.55 6.28
CA PRO A 142 -4.78 -13.40 5.55
C PRO A 142 -5.40 -14.09 4.34
N GLN A 143 -4.69 -14.02 3.22
CA GLN A 143 -5.05 -14.58 1.92
C GLN A 143 -4.09 -15.70 1.47
N GLY A 144 -3.41 -16.35 2.41
CA GLY A 144 -2.35 -17.32 2.14
C GLY A 144 -2.75 -18.50 1.24
N THR A 145 -4.02 -18.91 1.20
CA THR A 145 -4.48 -20.06 0.41
C THR A 145 -4.47 -19.78 -1.10
N LEU A 146 -5.10 -18.70 -1.56
CA LEU A 146 -5.27 -18.41 -2.99
C LEU A 146 -4.23 -17.44 -3.55
N PHE A 147 -3.73 -16.52 -2.71
CA PHE A 147 -2.75 -15.51 -3.11
C PHE A 147 -1.32 -15.91 -2.70
N GLY A 148 -1.17 -16.67 -1.63
CA GLY A 148 0.11 -17.25 -1.25
C GLY A 148 0.89 -16.45 -0.21
N LYS A 149 2.21 -16.48 -0.35
CA LYS A 149 3.13 -15.84 0.59
C LYS A 149 2.89 -14.34 0.73
N ASN A 150 3.30 -13.77 1.87
CA ASN A 150 3.38 -12.33 2.05
C ASN A 150 2.02 -11.62 1.91
N THR A 151 0.96 -12.27 2.39
CA THR A 151 -0.42 -11.75 2.42
C THR A 151 -1.03 -11.89 3.81
N VAL A 152 -0.24 -11.66 4.86
CA VAL A 152 -0.66 -11.83 6.26
C VAL A 152 -1.65 -10.76 6.70
N SER A 153 -1.50 -9.52 6.24
CA SER A 153 -2.47 -8.45 6.52
C SER A 153 -3.63 -8.45 5.52
N GLY A 154 -3.39 -8.92 4.29
CA GLY A 154 -4.36 -9.00 3.21
C GLY A 154 -3.75 -8.90 1.82
N ALA A 155 -4.60 -8.62 0.83
CA ALA A 155 -4.18 -8.43 -0.55
C ALA A 155 -4.98 -7.32 -1.23
N ILE A 156 -4.34 -6.63 -2.18
CA ILE A 156 -4.99 -5.70 -3.10
C ILE A 156 -4.87 -6.27 -4.50
N ASN A 157 -6.00 -6.41 -5.19
CA ASN A 157 -6.05 -6.89 -6.55
C ASN A 157 -6.56 -5.79 -7.48
N LEU A 158 -5.73 -5.40 -8.44
CA LEU A 158 -6.00 -4.40 -9.46
C LEU A 158 -6.40 -5.14 -10.73
N ASN A 159 -7.65 -5.02 -11.14
CA ASN A 159 -8.14 -5.62 -12.37
C ASN A 159 -8.20 -4.57 -13.47
N THR A 160 -7.55 -4.82 -14.60
CA THR A 160 -7.56 -3.90 -15.74
C THR A 160 -8.69 -4.23 -16.70
N ARG A 161 -9.19 -3.20 -17.40
CA ARG A 161 -10.20 -3.38 -18.46
C ARG A 161 -9.62 -4.23 -19.58
N LYS A 162 -10.33 -5.28 -19.98
CA LYS A 162 -9.95 -6.07 -21.15
C LYS A 162 -10.11 -5.22 -22.43
N ALA A 163 -9.23 -5.48 -23.41
CA ALA A 163 -9.37 -4.84 -24.71
C ALA A 163 -10.74 -5.13 -25.33
N SER A 164 -11.49 -4.07 -25.66
CA SER A 164 -12.89 -4.08 -26.04
C SER A 164 -13.12 -4.54 -27.48
N GLU A 165 -14.24 -5.21 -27.70
CA GLU A 165 -14.73 -5.57 -29.05
C GLU A 165 -15.29 -4.35 -29.79
N ASP A 166 -15.73 -3.33 -29.05
CA ASP A 166 -16.18 -2.06 -29.59
C ASP A 166 -15.10 -0.99 -29.41
N PHE A 167 -15.05 -0.01 -30.33
CA PHE A 167 -14.15 1.13 -30.15
C PHE A 167 -14.64 2.04 -29.04
N ILE A 168 -13.85 2.16 -27.99
CA ILE A 168 -14.06 3.08 -26.87
C ILE A 168 -12.80 3.91 -26.62
N GLY A 169 -12.98 5.15 -26.19
CA GLY A 169 -11.86 6.01 -25.85
C GLY A 169 -12.24 7.04 -24.79
N GLU A 170 -11.24 7.43 -24.02
CA GLU A 170 -11.36 8.43 -22.98
C GLU A 170 -10.08 9.28 -22.98
N LEU A 171 -10.23 10.60 -22.99
CA LEU A 171 -9.14 11.55 -22.84
C LEU A 171 -9.48 12.47 -21.68
N LYS A 172 -8.50 12.76 -20.82
CA LYS A 172 -8.66 13.57 -19.63
C LYS A 172 -7.50 14.55 -19.53
N ALA A 173 -7.78 15.80 -19.15
CA ALA A 173 -6.78 16.80 -18.85
C ALA A 173 -7.25 17.67 -17.69
N GLY A 174 -6.34 18.03 -16.78
CA GLY A 174 -6.64 18.84 -15.61
C GLY A 174 -5.50 19.76 -15.24
N ILE A 175 -5.84 20.85 -14.57
CA ILE A 175 -4.90 21.81 -13.98
C ILE A 175 -5.37 22.21 -12.59
N GLY A 176 -4.43 22.59 -11.71
CA GLY A 176 -4.72 23.02 -10.36
C GLY A 176 -3.75 24.09 -9.85
N ASN A 177 -3.90 24.42 -8.56
CA ASN A 177 -2.88 25.24 -7.88
C ASN A 177 -1.57 24.45 -7.71
N GLU A 178 -0.53 25.07 -7.19
CA GLU A 178 0.81 24.49 -6.98
C GLU A 178 1.36 23.82 -8.25
N GLY A 179 1.18 24.48 -9.41
CA GLY A 179 1.64 23.95 -10.69
C GLY A 179 1.05 22.60 -11.11
N TYR A 180 0.03 22.09 -10.39
CA TYR A 180 -0.55 20.78 -10.69
C TYR A 180 -1.13 20.71 -12.10
N TRP A 181 -0.74 19.70 -12.85
CA TRP A 181 -1.40 19.32 -14.08
C TRP A 181 -1.47 17.81 -14.25
N THR A 182 -2.46 17.32 -14.98
CA THR A 182 -2.62 15.92 -15.32
C THR A 182 -3.11 15.76 -16.74
N GLY A 183 -2.65 14.70 -17.40
CA GLY A 183 -3.15 14.26 -18.70
C GLY A 183 -3.22 12.76 -18.74
N SER A 184 -4.36 12.21 -19.14
CA SER A 184 -4.49 10.76 -19.32
C SER A 184 -5.34 10.41 -20.54
N GLY A 185 -5.15 9.19 -21.05
CA GLY A 185 -5.92 8.66 -22.15
C GLY A 185 -6.03 7.15 -22.08
N TYR A 186 -7.19 6.66 -22.51
CA TYR A 186 -7.47 5.25 -22.72
C TYR A 186 -8.14 5.07 -24.08
N LEU A 187 -7.62 4.17 -24.90
CA LEU A 187 -8.21 3.79 -26.18
C LEU A 187 -8.26 2.28 -26.25
N SER A 188 -9.38 1.74 -26.73
CA SER A 188 -9.55 0.31 -26.90
C SER A 188 -10.48 0.02 -28.09
N GLY A 189 -10.25 -1.08 -28.79
CA GLY A 189 -11.12 -1.49 -29.90
C GLY A 189 -10.56 -2.63 -30.73
N PRO A 190 -11.35 -3.07 -31.73
CA PRO A 190 -10.98 -4.18 -32.59
C PRO A 190 -9.91 -3.79 -33.61
N LEU A 191 -8.90 -4.65 -33.77
CA LEU A 191 -7.95 -4.63 -34.89
C LEU A 191 -8.41 -5.59 -36.02
N SER A 192 -9.16 -6.63 -35.64
CA SER A 192 -9.82 -7.59 -36.54
C SER A 192 -11.01 -8.24 -35.82
N GLU A 193 -11.68 -9.17 -36.43
CA GLU A 193 -12.80 -9.93 -35.80
C GLU A 193 -12.37 -10.73 -34.57
N THR A 194 -11.09 -11.04 -34.42
CA THR A 194 -10.58 -11.91 -33.36
C THR A 194 -9.44 -11.26 -32.57
N VAL A 195 -9.00 -10.05 -32.93
CA VAL A 195 -7.90 -9.35 -32.25
C VAL A 195 -8.36 -7.97 -31.81
N PHE A 196 -8.19 -7.70 -30.52
CA PHE A 196 -8.57 -6.44 -29.89
C PHE A 196 -7.33 -5.85 -29.20
N ALA A 197 -7.26 -4.53 -29.15
CA ALA A 197 -6.15 -3.85 -28.51
C ALA A 197 -6.66 -2.75 -27.59
N SER A 198 -5.89 -2.48 -26.54
CA SER A 198 -6.06 -1.28 -25.72
C SER A 198 -4.72 -0.64 -25.38
N ILE A 199 -4.74 0.66 -25.15
CA ILE A 199 -3.63 1.44 -24.61
C ILE A 199 -4.16 2.45 -23.60
N ALA A 200 -3.49 2.53 -22.46
CA ALA A 200 -3.68 3.54 -21.44
C ALA A 200 -2.39 4.33 -21.23
N TYR A 201 -2.49 5.60 -20.96
CA TYR A 201 -1.38 6.45 -20.56
C TYR A 201 -1.85 7.50 -19.55
N THR A 202 -1.02 7.81 -18.56
CA THR A 202 -1.23 8.94 -17.65
C THR A 202 0.09 9.63 -17.37
N LYS A 203 -0.01 10.94 -17.15
CA LYS A 203 1.08 11.76 -16.61
C LYS A 203 0.50 12.83 -15.72
N GLN A 204 1.14 13.06 -14.59
CA GLN A 204 0.76 14.09 -13.64
C GLN A 204 2.02 14.66 -12.96
N GLU A 205 1.99 15.94 -12.67
CA GLU A 205 3.08 16.67 -12.03
C GLU A 205 2.51 17.73 -11.09
N ARG A 206 3.29 18.10 -10.09
CA ARG A 206 3.00 19.16 -9.15
C ARG A 206 4.32 19.80 -8.71
N ASP A 207 4.33 21.12 -8.59
CA ASP A 207 5.45 21.87 -8.02
C ASP A 207 5.61 21.58 -6.52
N GLY A 208 6.74 22.00 -5.97
CA GLY A 208 7.05 21.86 -4.54
C GLY A 208 6.03 22.56 -3.65
N LEU A 209 5.77 21.98 -2.48
CA LEU A 209 4.83 22.50 -1.48
C LEU A 209 5.51 23.19 -0.30
N PHE A 210 6.82 23.04 -0.17
CA PHE A 210 7.58 23.45 1.01
C PHE A 210 8.65 24.46 0.61
N ASN A 211 8.82 25.51 1.40
CA ASN A 211 9.92 26.46 1.22
C ASN A 211 11.16 25.95 1.92
N ASN A 212 12.20 25.61 1.17
CA ASN A 212 13.52 25.33 1.76
C ASN A 212 14.19 26.65 2.11
N VAL A 213 14.22 26.97 3.40
CA VAL A 213 14.75 28.25 3.91
C VAL A 213 16.27 28.35 3.81
N VAL A 214 16.99 27.25 3.63
CA VAL A 214 18.44 27.21 3.44
C VAL A 214 18.81 27.44 2.00
N LEU A 215 18.12 26.74 1.07
CA LEU A 215 18.36 26.84 -0.36
C LEU A 215 17.65 28.03 -1.01
N GLY A 216 16.60 28.56 -0.36
CA GLY A 216 15.77 29.66 -0.87
C GLY A 216 14.95 29.27 -2.09
N LYS A 217 14.49 28.01 -2.18
CA LYS A 217 13.64 27.47 -3.25
C LYS A 217 12.51 26.64 -2.67
N GLU A 218 11.46 26.43 -3.45
CA GLU A 218 10.43 25.44 -3.17
C GLU A 218 10.98 24.03 -3.41
N VAL A 219 10.57 23.06 -2.57
CA VAL A 219 10.95 21.64 -2.60
C VAL A 219 9.73 20.76 -2.35
N GLY A 220 9.86 19.47 -2.65
CA GLY A 220 8.78 18.51 -2.53
C GLY A 220 7.91 18.47 -3.78
N ASP A 221 8.50 18.74 -4.95
CA ASP A 221 7.87 18.47 -6.24
C ASP A 221 7.63 16.97 -6.42
N TRP A 222 6.70 16.64 -7.31
CA TRP A 222 6.33 15.27 -7.57
C TRP A 222 5.85 15.10 -9.00
N ALA A 223 6.31 14.05 -9.65
CA ALA A 223 5.90 13.66 -10.98
C ALA A 223 5.67 12.16 -11.06
N GLN A 224 4.61 11.76 -11.75
CA GLN A 224 4.30 10.36 -11.99
C GLN A 224 3.77 10.19 -13.41
N GLN A 225 4.17 9.10 -14.06
CA GLN A 225 3.65 8.73 -15.37
C GLN A 225 3.61 7.22 -15.55
N GLY A 226 2.77 6.75 -16.45
CA GLY A 226 2.73 5.33 -16.77
C GLY A 226 1.96 5.06 -18.05
N ALA A 227 2.24 3.91 -18.63
CA ALA A 227 1.58 3.39 -19.81
C ALA A 227 1.26 1.91 -19.64
N ARG A 228 0.16 1.46 -20.22
CA ARG A 228 -0.20 0.05 -20.33
C ARG A 228 -0.77 -0.23 -21.72
N ALA A 229 -0.33 -1.30 -22.34
CA ALA A 229 -0.88 -1.80 -23.60
C ALA A 229 -1.34 -3.25 -23.43
N GLN A 230 -2.40 -3.62 -24.14
CA GLN A 230 -2.92 -4.98 -24.12
C GLN A 230 -3.33 -5.40 -25.53
N LEU A 231 -3.01 -6.64 -25.89
CA LEU A 231 -3.52 -7.34 -27.07
C LEU A 231 -4.32 -8.55 -26.60
N ARG A 232 -5.60 -8.60 -26.96
CA ARG A 232 -6.51 -9.69 -26.66
C ARG A 232 -6.85 -10.43 -27.95
N PHE A 233 -6.64 -11.73 -27.99
CA PHE A 233 -6.89 -12.59 -29.12
C PHE A 233 -7.91 -13.66 -28.77
N LEU A 234 -9.03 -13.72 -29.53
CA LEU A 234 -10.13 -14.66 -29.38
C LEU A 234 -10.23 -15.53 -30.66
N PRO A 235 -9.37 -16.54 -30.81
CA PRO A 235 -9.41 -17.40 -32.01
C PRO A 235 -10.65 -18.30 -32.07
N SER A 236 -11.29 -18.54 -30.94
CA SER A 236 -12.56 -19.23 -30.78
C SER A 236 -13.25 -18.82 -29.49
N ASP A 237 -14.53 -19.17 -29.32
CA ASP A 237 -15.31 -18.91 -28.09
C ASP A 237 -14.69 -19.59 -26.84
N GLN A 238 -13.87 -20.62 -27.05
CA GLN A 238 -13.22 -21.38 -25.99
C GLN A 238 -11.83 -20.87 -25.59
N LEU A 239 -11.16 -20.09 -26.46
CA LEU A 239 -9.77 -19.72 -26.26
C LEU A 239 -9.62 -18.20 -26.26
N GLU A 240 -9.19 -17.66 -25.14
CA GLU A 240 -8.77 -16.28 -24.97
C GLU A 240 -7.28 -16.23 -24.66
N MET A 241 -6.53 -15.39 -25.36
CA MET A 241 -5.13 -15.08 -25.08
C MET A 241 -4.99 -13.59 -24.89
N VAL A 242 -4.31 -13.17 -23.82
CA VAL A 242 -4.07 -11.76 -23.49
C VAL A 242 -2.59 -11.56 -23.29
N PHE A 243 -1.98 -10.68 -24.09
CA PHE A 243 -0.65 -10.16 -23.86
C PHE A 243 -0.76 -8.73 -23.35
N ALA A 244 -0.20 -8.46 -22.19
CA ALA A 244 -0.17 -7.15 -21.57
C ALA A 244 1.28 -6.71 -21.33
N ALA A 245 1.55 -5.41 -21.48
CA ALA A 245 2.80 -4.79 -21.11
C ALA A 245 2.50 -3.46 -20.42
N ASP A 246 3.21 -3.16 -19.36
CA ASP A 246 3.12 -1.90 -18.63
C ASP A 246 4.50 -1.33 -18.31
N TRP A 247 4.52 -0.02 -18.12
CA TRP A 247 5.66 0.75 -17.68
C TRP A 247 5.18 1.91 -16.82
N GLY A 248 5.98 2.30 -15.84
CA GLY A 248 5.71 3.47 -15.01
C GLY A 248 6.98 4.05 -14.43
N SER A 249 6.90 5.34 -14.10
CA SER A 249 7.96 6.11 -13.46
C SER A 249 7.33 7.08 -12.46
N SER A 250 7.94 7.18 -11.28
CA SER A 250 7.60 8.18 -10.27
C SER A 250 8.87 8.82 -9.75
N SER A 251 8.86 10.14 -9.60
CA SER A 251 9.97 10.90 -9.05
C SER A 251 9.44 11.97 -8.10
N SER A 252 10.10 12.15 -6.96
CA SER A 252 9.78 13.23 -6.02
C SER A 252 11.02 13.72 -5.30
N GLU A 253 11.04 15.02 -4.99
CA GLU A 253 11.94 15.58 -3.97
C GLU A 253 11.35 15.24 -2.59
N ALA A 254 11.30 13.97 -2.23
CA ALA A 254 10.74 13.51 -0.97
C ALA A 254 11.78 12.70 -0.18
N PRO A 255 11.58 12.54 1.10
CA PRO A 255 10.56 13.14 1.95
C PRO A 255 10.97 14.51 2.47
N VAL A 256 10.08 15.48 2.40
CA VAL A 256 10.34 16.79 2.98
C VAL A 256 10.08 16.75 4.48
N PHE A 257 11.13 16.67 5.26
CA PHE A 257 11.05 16.73 6.71
C PHE A 257 11.18 18.16 7.21
N THR A 258 10.34 18.53 8.18
CA THR A 258 10.48 19.76 8.94
C THR A 258 10.80 19.45 10.39
N THR A 259 11.56 20.29 11.07
CA THR A 259 11.75 20.15 12.51
C THR A 259 10.47 20.57 13.25
N ALA A 260 10.23 20.01 14.45
CA ALA A 260 9.07 20.36 15.28
C ALA A 260 8.97 21.85 15.63
N ALA A 261 10.09 22.57 15.60
CA ALA A 261 10.17 24.00 15.91
C ALA A 261 9.88 24.91 14.70
N ARG A 262 9.68 24.36 13.52
CA ARG A 262 9.43 25.12 12.28
C ARG A 262 7.95 25.14 11.95
N PRO A 263 7.43 26.24 11.38
CA PRO A 263 6.11 26.25 10.80
C PRO A 263 5.95 25.15 9.74
N ALA A 264 4.72 24.66 9.56
CA ALA A 264 4.38 23.83 8.44
C ALA A 264 4.82 24.50 7.12
N PHE A 265 5.19 23.71 6.13
CA PHE A 265 5.63 24.17 4.81
C PHE A 265 6.96 24.97 4.77
N GLU A 266 7.77 24.88 5.83
CA GLU A 266 9.14 25.36 5.81
C GLU A 266 10.14 24.21 6.05
N SER A 267 10.99 23.93 5.07
CA SER A 267 12.08 22.96 5.14
C SER A 267 13.43 23.68 5.23
N GLY A 268 14.38 23.11 5.95
CA GLY A 268 15.75 23.60 6.02
C GLY A 268 16.78 22.59 5.52
N LYS A 269 16.32 21.62 4.72
CA LYS A 269 17.14 20.52 4.20
C LYS A 269 17.63 20.77 2.78
N ASP A 270 18.62 19.98 2.38
CA ASP A 270 19.01 19.84 1.00
C ASP A 270 17.94 19.14 0.16
N ASP A 271 18.12 19.13 -1.16
CA ASP A 271 17.26 18.38 -2.07
C ASP A 271 17.40 16.88 -1.79
N GLU A 272 16.30 16.21 -1.64
CA GLU A 272 16.22 14.77 -1.55
C GLU A 272 15.57 14.23 -2.83
N LEU A 273 15.91 13.01 -3.24
CA LEU A 273 15.40 12.39 -4.43
C LEU A 273 14.90 10.99 -4.10
N ASP A 274 13.69 10.68 -4.56
CA ASP A 274 13.05 9.39 -4.46
C ASP A 274 12.47 9.03 -5.84
N GLU A 275 13.07 8.07 -6.52
CA GLU A 275 12.71 7.68 -7.87
C GLU A 275 12.44 6.19 -7.96
N VAL A 276 11.40 5.83 -8.69
CA VAL A 276 11.10 4.45 -9.05
C VAL A 276 10.74 4.36 -10.53
N ASP A 277 11.37 3.45 -11.23
CA ASP A 277 11.04 3.03 -12.58
C ASP A 277 10.70 1.55 -12.59
N PHE A 278 9.65 1.17 -13.29
CA PHE A 278 9.27 -0.23 -13.42
C PHE A 278 8.67 -0.52 -14.80
N TRP A 279 8.81 -1.75 -15.22
CA TRP A 279 8.09 -2.27 -16.37
C TRP A 279 7.78 -3.76 -16.20
N GLY A 280 6.83 -4.24 -16.98
CA GLY A 280 6.51 -5.65 -16.96
C GLY A 280 5.72 -6.10 -18.17
N THR A 281 5.70 -7.42 -18.34
CA THR A 281 4.88 -8.09 -19.33
C THR A 281 4.18 -9.28 -18.72
N ALA A 282 2.96 -9.57 -19.19
CA ALA A 282 2.20 -10.74 -18.80
C ALA A 282 1.55 -11.39 -20.03
N PHE A 283 1.55 -12.71 -20.06
CA PHE A 283 0.85 -13.49 -21.06
C PHE A 283 -0.10 -14.46 -20.38
N THR A 284 -1.41 -14.22 -20.60
CA THR A 284 -2.49 -15.02 -20.02
C THR A 284 -3.18 -15.81 -21.14
N VAL A 285 -3.36 -17.10 -20.92
CA VAL A 285 -4.11 -18.00 -21.77
C VAL A 285 -5.24 -18.61 -20.96
N ASN A 286 -6.49 -18.43 -21.39
CA ASN A 286 -7.68 -19.03 -20.80
C ASN A 286 -8.31 -19.97 -21.82
N TYR A 287 -8.47 -21.23 -21.46
CA TYR A 287 -9.15 -22.24 -22.27
C TYR A 287 -10.37 -22.80 -21.55
N SER A 288 -11.54 -22.56 -22.09
CA SER A 288 -12.82 -23.08 -21.58
C SER A 288 -13.20 -24.36 -22.33
N THR A 289 -13.31 -25.47 -21.61
CA THR A 289 -13.70 -26.77 -22.18
C THR A 289 -15.21 -26.84 -22.42
N ASP A 290 -15.65 -27.74 -23.28
CA ASP A 290 -17.09 -28.03 -23.51
C ASP A 290 -17.83 -28.48 -22.23
N SER A 291 -17.11 -29.03 -21.26
CA SER A 291 -17.63 -29.43 -19.95
C SER A 291 -17.65 -28.30 -18.91
N GLY A 292 -17.30 -27.06 -19.31
CA GLY A 292 -17.35 -25.87 -18.47
C GLY A 292 -16.13 -25.65 -17.56
N TYR A 293 -15.08 -26.47 -17.64
CA TYR A 293 -13.82 -26.18 -16.93
C TYR A 293 -13.07 -25.07 -17.64
N THR A 294 -12.45 -24.18 -16.85
CA THR A 294 -11.51 -23.17 -17.36
C THR A 294 -10.10 -23.51 -16.90
N VAL A 295 -9.20 -23.64 -17.86
CA VAL A 295 -7.75 -23.82 -17.60
C VAL A 295 -7.05 -22.53 -17.96
N SER A 296 -6.33 -21.95 -16.99
CA SER A 296 -5.60 -20.71 -17.17
C SER A 296 -4.09 -20.92 -17.00
N SER A 297 -3.32 -20.26 -17.84
CA SER A 297 -1.86 -20.12 -17.69
C SER A 297 -1.52 -18.65 -17.69
N ILE A 298 -0.83 -18.19 -16.63
CA ILE A 298 -0.39 -16.80 -16.47
C ILE A 298 1.11 -16.82 -16.32
N SER A 299 1.84 -16.28 -17.29
CA SER A 299 3.29 -16.11 -17.27
C SER A 299 3.61 -14.63 -17.22
N ALA A 300 4.45 -14.17 -16.31
CA ALA A 300 4.79 -12.77 -16.18
C ALA A 300 6.27 -12.58 -15.85
N TYR A 301 6.83 -11.49 -16.39
CA TYR A 301 8.13 -10.97 -16.05
C TYR A 301 8.00 -9.49 -15.70
N ARG A 302 8.70 -9.06 -14.63
CA ARG A 302 8.72 -7.67 -14.19
C ARG A 302 10.13 -7.28 -13.80
N GLU A 303 10.42 -6.00 -13.95
CA GLU A 303 11.68 -5.37 -13.56
C GLU A 303 11.36 -4.04 -12.88
N ASN A 304 12.16 -3.68 -11.87
CA ASN A 304 12.00 -2.48 -11.09
C ASN A 304 13.37 -1.94 -10.69
N GLU A 305 13.55 -0.64 -10.88
CA GLU A 305 14.69 0.15 -10.42
C GLU A 305 14.20 1.17 -9.40
N TYR A 306 14.87 1.28 -8.25
CA TYR A 306 14.55 2.26 -7.23
C TYR A 306 15.82 2.98 -6.79
N TYR A 307 15.76 4.29 -6.73
CA TYR A 307 16.85 5.14 -6.27
C TYR A 307 16.36 6.13 -5.22
N LEU A 308 17.09 6.22 -4.11
CA LEU A 308 16.89 7.22 -3.07
C LEU A 308 18.22 7.93 -2.80
N TYR A 309 18.16 9.25 -2.71
CA TYR A 309 19.17 10.11 -2.13
C TYR A 309 18.52 10.93 -1.03
N GLY A 310 19.08 10.91 0.18
CA GLY A 310 18.51 11.64 1.30
C GLY A 310 19.54 12.07 2.34
N ASP A 311 19.16 13.13 3.06
CA ASP A 311 19.85 13.62 4.24
C ASP A 311 19.40 12.83 5.46
N GLU A 312 20.35 12.24 6.20
CA GLU A 312 20.08 11.45 7.41
C GLU A 312 20.36 12.24 8.70
N ASP A 313 21.03 13.40 8.65
CA ASP A 313 21.23 14.24 9.83
C ASP A 313 20.05 15.17 10.11
N PHE A 314 19.24 15.45 9.10
CA PHE A 314 18.02 16.25 9.19
C PHE A 314 18.23 17.65 9.79
N THR A 315 19.42 18.22 9.64
CA THR A 315 19.75 19.54 10.12
C THR A 315 19.95 20.52 8.96
N PRO A 316 19.59 21.79 9.10
CA PRO A 316 19.75 22.76 8.02
C PRO A 316 21.20 23.21 7.81
N ALA A 317 22.14 22.71 8.58
CA ALA A 317 23.45 23.37 8.71
C ALA A 317 24.57 22.74 7.87
N VAL A 318 24.58 21.46 7.59
CA VAL A 318 25.70 20.75 6.93
C VAL A 318 25.26 19.40 6.39
N ASP A 319 25.78 19.00 5.23
CA ASP A 319 25.77 17.63 4.71
C ASP A 319 26.65 16.72 5.57
N ALA A 320 26.23 16.47 6.81
CA ALA A 320 27.05 15.73 7.75
C ALA A 320 26.84 14.22 7.62
N PHE A 321 25.63 13.81 7.21
CA PHE A 321 25.31 12.41 7.05
C PHE A 321 24.26 12.23 5.94
N GLN A 322 24.63 11.58 4.86
CA GLN A 322 23.77 11.32 3.70
C GLN A 322 23.66 9.83 3.43
N THR A 323 22.55 9.41 2.86
CA THR A 323 22.35 8.05 2.37
C THR A 323 22.04 8.06 0.86
N THR A 324 22.60 7.10 0.15
CA THR A 324 22.09 6.68 -1.14
C THR A 324 21.62 5.24 -1.02
N PHE A 325 20.55 4.92 -1.71
CA PHE A 325 20.04 3.56 -1.81
C PHE A 325 19.60 3.33 -3.24
N ASP A 326 20.20 2.36 -3.89
CA ASP A 326 19.80 1.86 -5.20
C ASP A 326 19.34 0.42 -5.06
N GLU A 327 18.28 0.05 -5.76
CA GLU A 327 17.73 -1.29 -5.82
C GLU A 327 17.35 -1.61 -7.26
N ASP A 328 17.95 -2.70 -7.77
CA ASP A 328 17.54 -3.32 -9.02
C ASP A 328 16.87 -4.66 -8.69
N SER A 329 15.69 -4.90 -9.21
CA SER A 329 15.00 -6.17 -8.99
C SER A 329 14.31 -6.67 -10.25
N ASP A 330 14.38 -7.97 -10.45
CA ASP A 330 13.61 -8.67 -11.48
C ASP A 330 12.86 -9.86 -10.88
N GLN A 331 11.77 -10.23 -11.51
CA GLN A 331 10.99 -11.39 -11.13
C GLN A 331 10.34 -12.08 -12.32
N PHE A 332 10.21 -13.39 -12.24
CA PHE A 332 9.40 -14.22 -13.12
C PHE A 332 8.37 -14.99 -12.31
N SER A 333 7.14 -15.09 -12.81
CA SER A 333 6.10 -15.92 -12.20
C SER A 333 5.32 -16.71 -13.24
N GLN A 334 4.89 -17.92 -12.86
CA GLN A 334 4.05 -18.81 -13.66
C GLN A 334 2.95 -19.39 -12.78
N GLU A 335 1.69 -19.15 -13.13
CA GLU A 335 0.54 -19.82 -12.53
C GLU A 335 -0.14 -20.72 -13.58
N LEU A 336 -0.39 -21.98 -13.20
CA LEU A 336 -1.27 -22.89 -13.93
C LEU A 336 -2.48 -23.16 -13.03
N ARG A 337 -3.67 -22.85 -13.51
CA ARG A 337 -4.91 -22.91 -12.72
C ARG A 337 -6.00 -23.63 -13.49
N ILE A 338 -6.76 -24.45 -12.78
CA ILE A 338 -7.99 -25.03 -13.28
C ILE A 338 -9.15 -24.66 -12.36
N VAL A 339 -10.25 -24.20 -12.96
CA VAL A 339 -11.49 -23.83 -12.31
C VAL A 339 -12.58 -24.76 -12.80
N SER A 340 -13.30 -25.40 -11.88
CA SER A 340 -14.45 -26.24 -12.23
C SER A 340 -15.61 -25.40 -12.70
N PRO A 341 -16.56 -25.92 -13.48
CA PRO A 341 -17.84 -25.26 -13.71
C PRO A 341 -18.55 -24.98 -12.36
N GLU A 342 -19.38 -23.95 -12.33
CA GLU A 342 -20.31 -23.75 -11.23
C GLU A 342 -21.32 -24.91 -11.23
N SER A 343 -21.62 -25.43 -10.05
CA SER A 343 -22.63 -26.45 -9.86
C SER A 343 -23.45 -26.15 -8.61
N GLU A 344 -24.65 -26.75 -8.52
CA GLU A 344 -25.52 -26.57 -7.36
C GLU A 344 -24.92 -27.14 -6.08
N ASP A 345 -24.09 -28.20 -6.19
CA ASP A 345 -23.57 -28.92 -5.03
C ASP A 345 -22.11 -28.60 -4.70
N PHE A 346 -21.23 -28.53 -5.72
CA PHE A 346 -19.79 -28.45 -5.47
C PHE A 346 -19.03 -27.82 -6.63
N ASP A 347 -18.20 -26.84 -6.33
CA ASP A 347 -17.23 -26.27 -7.25
C ASP A 347 -15.85 -26.13 -6.57
N TRP A 348 -14.81 -26.00 -7.40
CA TRP A 348 -13.44 -25.95 -6.88
C TRP A 348 -12.48 -25.22 -7.83
N VAL A 349 -11.40 -24.73 -7.27
CA VAL A 349 -10.23 -24.22 -7.99
C VAL A 349 -8.98 -24.92 -7.49
N ALA A 350 -8.06 -25.25 -8.39
CA ALA A 350 -6.74 -25.78 -8.04
C ALA A 350 -5.67 -25.15 -8.94
N GLY A 351 -4.45 -25.03 -8.43
CA GLY A 351 -3.35 -24.46 -9.20
C GLY A 351 -1.97 -24.84 -8.70
N LEU A 352 -1.03 -24.60 -9.60
CA LEU A 352 0.42 -24.67 -9.35
C LEU A 352 1.01 -23.29 -9.59
N TYR A 353 1.94 -22.89 -8.76
CA TYR A 353 2.59 -21.60 -8.85
C TYR A 353 4.11 -21.74 -8.73
N TYR A 354 4.82 -21.06 -9.59
CA TYR A 354 6.26 -20.86 -9.56
C TYR A 354 6.59 -19.39 -9.51
N PHE A 355 7.58 -19.02 -8.70
CA PHE A 355 8.08 -17.69 -8.58
C PHE A 355 9.59 -17.70 -8.40
N GLU A 356 10.26 -16.81 -9.11
CA GLU A 356 11.68 -16.55 -9.01
C GLU A 356 11.89 -15.03 -9.02
N SER A 357 12.78 -14.52 -8.19
CA SER A 357 13.20 -13.12 -8.22
C SER A 357 14.63 -12.95 -7.76
N SER A 358 15.29 -11.92 -8.29
CA SER A 358 16.57 -11.43 -7.83
C SER A 358 16.42 -9.98 -7.41
N VAL A 359 16.95 -9.62 -6.26
CA VAL A 359 16.96 -8.24 -5.76
C VAL A 359 18.39 -7.89 -5.39
N ALA A 360 18.97 -6.91 -6.06
CA ALA A 360 20.28 -6.37 -5.78
C ALA A 360 20.14 -4.95 -5.21
N THR A 361 20.86 -4.63 -4.15
CA THR A 361 20.87 -3.29 -3.56
C THR A 361 22.29 -2.77 -3.40
N GLY A 362 22.44 -1.45 -3.56
CA GLY A 362 23.65 -0.70 -3.23
C GLY A 362 23.30 0.41 -2.24
N ARG A 363 23.50 0.19 -0.95
CA ARG A 363 23.39 1.27 0.03
C ARG A 363 24.73 1.91 0.30
N SER A 364 24.79 3.23 0.25
CA SER A 364 25.97 3.97 0.68
C SER A 364 25.59 5.01 1.73
N LEU A 365 26.41 5.08 2.78
CA LEU A 365 26.33 6.07 3.85
C LEU A 365 27.54 6.96 3.73
N LEU A 366 27.33 8.26 3.48
CA LEU A 366 28.36 9.28 3.42
C LEU A 366 28.40 10.05 4.73
N PHE A 367 29.60 10.15 5.32
CA PHE A 367 29.87 10.97 6.49
C PHE A 367 30.74 12.15 6.08
N GLY A 368 30.27 13.38 6.21
CA GLY A 368 30.89 14.61 5.71
C GLY A 368 31.57 15.43 6.81
N ALA A 369 31.06 16.07 7.69
CA ALA A 369 31.71 16.82 8.81
C ALA A 369 30.69 17.11 9.93
N PRO A 370 31.04 17.53 11.11
CA PRO A 370 30.81 16.83 12.37
C PRO A 370 29.36 16.36 12.55
N VAL A 371 29.13 15.06 12.56
CA VAL A 371 27.84 14.44 12.90
C VAL A 371 27.53 14.61 14.39
N LEU A 372 28.55 14.70 15.21
CA LEU A 372 28.47 14.97 16.66
C LEU A 372 29.30 16.18 17.04
N PRO A 373 28.89 17.01 18.04
CA PRO A 373 29.59 18.22 18.41
C PRO A 373 31.08 18.04 18.76
N SER A 374 31.55 16.83 18.98
CA SER A 374 32.89 16.48 19.37
C SER A 374 33.71 15.63 18.39
N GLN A 375 33.11 15.21 17.25
CA GLN A 375 33.77 14.27 16.34
C GLN A 375 33.46 14.62 14.88
N ALA A 376 34.49 14.85 14.09
CA ALA A 376 34.39 14.94 12.64
C ALA A 376 34.45 13.53 12.07
N LEU A 377 33.36 13.08 11.45
CA LEU A 377 33.32 11.83 10.70
C LEU A 377 33.51 12.15 9.20
N SER A 378 34.32 11.36 8.54
CA SER A 378 34.52 11.49 7.09
C SER A 378 34.84 10.12 6.51
N GLY A 379 34.04 9.71 5.52
CA GLY A 379 34.20 8.40 4.88
C GLY A 379 32.90 7.89 4.30
N THR A 380 32.98 6.69 3.74
CA THR A 380 31.85 6.00 3.11
C THR A 380 31.76 4.58 3.65
N ILE A 381 30.53 4.15 3.92
CA ILE A 381 30.18 2.72 4.09
C ILE A 381 29.32 2.34 2.91
N THR A 382 29.73 1.33 2.15
CA THR A 382 28.97 0.82 1.00
C THR A 382 28.57 -0.62 1.27
N ILE A 383 27.31 -0.96 1.02
CA ILE A 383 26.71 -2.24 1.35
C ILE A 383 25.98 -2.80 0.12
N PRO A 384 26.70 -3.36 -0.87
CA PRO A 384 26.08 -4.15 -1.91
C PRO A 384 25.58 -5.48 -1.34
N SER A 385 24.33 -5.82 -1.64
CA SER A 385 23.72 -7.08 -1.20
C SER A 385 22.81 -7.62 -2.30
N VAL A 386 22.68 -8.94 -2.37
CA VAL A 386 21.79 -9.62 -3.30
C VAL A 386 20.97 -10.69 -2.57
N VAL A 387 19.68 -10.77 -2.88
CA VAL A 387 18.80 -11.85 -2.44
C VAL A 387 18.14 -12.48 -3.66
N ASP A 388 18.42 -13.75 -3.90
CA ASP A 388 17.72 -14.55 -4.90
C ASP A 388 16.67 -15.39 -4.20
N VAL A 389 15.44 -15.42 -4.73
CA VAL A 389 14.30 -16.14 -4.16
C VAL A 389 13.75 -17.12 -5.19
N THR A 390 13.53 -18.35 -4.79
CA THR A 390 12.80 -19.35 -5.59
C THR A 390 11.68 -19.96 -4.76
N SER A 391 10.46 -20.00 -5.30
CA SER A 391 9.29 -20.51 -4.59
C SER A 391 8.40 -21.37 -5.49
N TYR A 392 7.93 -22.49 -4.94
CA TYR A 392 6.98 -23.41 -5.57
C TYR A 392 5.75 -23.56 -4.68
N ALA A 393 4.58 -23.59 -5.29
CA ALA A 393 3.38 -23.86 -4.52
C ALA A 393 2.33 -24.67 -5.28
N ALA A 394 1.51 -25.40 -4.51
CA ALA A 394 0.31 -26.05 -4.99
C ALA A 394 -0.85 -25.71 -4.07
N TYR A 395 -2.02 -25.41 -4.64
CA TYR A 395 -3.19 -25.06 -3.86
C TYR A 395 -4.47 -25.68 -4.44
N VAL A 396 -5.46 -25.83 -3.55
CA VAL A 396 -6.83 -26.23 -3.89
C VAL A 396 -7.79 -25.56 -2.92
N GLN A 397 -8.93 -25.13 -3.43
CA GLN A 397 -10.08 -24.65 -2.63
C GLN A 397 -11.36 -25.16 -3.26
N GLY A 398 -12.30 -25.61 -2.45
CA GLY A 398 -13.61 -26.05 -2.89
C GLY A 398 -14.72 -25.48 -2.04
N ASN A 399 -15.88 -25.29 -2.65
CA ASN A 399 -17.13 -24.84 -2.04
C ASN A 399 -18.15 -25.97 -2.16
N TYR A 400 -18.64 -26.46 -1.03
CA TYR A 400 -19.66 -27.51 -0.94
C TYR A 400 -20.97 -26.94 -0.41
N ARG A 401 -22.02 -26.96 -1.23
CA ARG A 401 -23.36 -26.47 -0.90
C ARG A 401 -24.21 -27.60 -0.39
N PHE A 402 -24.86 -27.40 0.76
CA PHE A 402 -25.72 -28.39 1.40
C PHE A 402 -26.91 -27.73 2.09
N ALA A 403 -28.00 -28.49 2.25
CA ALA A 403 -29.22 -28.01 2.92
C ALA A 403 -29.73 -26.65 2.41
N ASP A 404 -29.71 -26.43 1.11
CA ASP A 404 -30.24 -25.28 0.33
C ASP A 404 -29.69 -23.89 0.67
N LYS A 405 -29.15 -23.70 1.87
CA LYS A 405 -28.73 -22.39 2.40
C LYS A 405 -27.32 -22.34 2.96
N TRP A 406 -26.66 -23.48 3.05
CA TRP A 406 -25.35 -23.58 3.64
C TRP A 406 -24.30 -23.90 2.60
N GLU A 407 -23.18 -23.23 2.71
CA GLU A 407 -22.00 -23.52 1.92
C GLU A 407 -20.77 -23.63 2.83
N LEU A 408 -20.01 -24.69 2.67
CA LEU A 408 -18.74 -24.95 3.31
C LEU A 408 -17.63 -24.68 2.31
N THR A 409 -16.76 -23.73 2.59
CA THR A 409 -15.52 -23.49 1.87
C THR A 409 -14.37 -24.17 2.59
N ALA A 410 -13.54 -24.91 1.91
CA ALA A 410 -12.29 -25.47 2.44
C ALA A 410 -11.16 -25.35 1.42
N GLY A 411 -10.03 -24.87 1.86
CA GLY A 411 -8.86 -24.65 1.00
C GLY A 411 -7.55 -24.99 1.72
N LEU A 412 -6.55 -25.32 0.92
CA LEU A 412 -5.20 -25.61 1.38
C LEU A 412 -4.18 -25.20 0.34
N ARG A 413 -3.09 -24.58 0.77
CA ARG A 413 -1.90 -24.33 -0.04
C ARG A 413 -0.67 -24.86 0.68
N TYR A 414 0.20 -25.54 -0.07
CA TYR A 414 1.55 -25.84 0.33
C TYR A 414 2.50 -24.96 -0.48
N THR A 415 3.45 -24.31 0.19
CA THR A 415 4.49 -23.49 -0.44
C THR A 415 5.84 -23.92 0.10
N ASP A 416 6.82 -24.05 -0.79
CA ASP A 416 8.23 -24.29 -0.48
C ASP A 416 9.02 -23.13 -1.05
N GLU A 417 9.91 -22.53 -0.24
CA GLU A 417 10.67 -21.34 -0.60
C GLU A 417 12.12 -21.47 -0.18
N GLU A 418 13.00 -21.00 -1.05
CA GLU A 418 14.43 -20.88 -0.82
C GLU A 418 14.88 -19.46 -1.12
N LYS A 419 15.73 -18.90 -0.24
CA LYS A 419 16.39 -17.60 -0.42
C LYS A 419 17.90 -17.78 -0.30
N ASP A 420 18.63 -17.37 -1.32
CA ASP A 420 20.09 -17.25 -1.32
C ASP A 420 20.47 -15.80 -1.07
N PHE A 421 21.37 -15.56 -0.13
CA PHE A 421 21.78 -14.23 0.30
C PHE A 421 23.28 -14.02 0.14
N ASP A 422 23.66 -12.93 -0.53
CA ASP A 422 25.03 -12.45 -0.64
C ASP A 422 25.11 -11.01 -0.10
N PHE A 423 25.91 -10.82 0.93
CA PHE A 423 26.08 -9.56 1.62
C PHE A 423 27.55 -9.17 1.63
N ASN A 424 27.85 -7.92 1.27
CA ASN A 424 29.20 -7.40 1.31
C ASN A 424 29.20 -5.95 1.80
N GLN A 425 29.86 -5.69 2.91
CA GLN A 425 30.05 -4.35 3.48
C GLN A 425 31.49 -3.90 3.32
N VAL A 426 31.69 -2.74 2.73
CA VAL A 426 32.99 -2.11 2.54
C VAL A 426 33.02 -0.77 3.28
N ASN A 427 33.98 -0.62 4.18
CA ASN A 427 34.19 0.60 4.94
C ASN A 427 35.42 1.35 4.40
N ALA A 428 35.22 2.60 4.03
CA ALA A 428 36.27 3.48 3.47
C ALA A 428 36.33 4.81 4.22
N PRO A 429 36.84 4.84 5.46
CA PRO A 429 37.01 6.09 6.21
C PRO A 429 38.14 6.92 5.58
N SER A 430 37.93 8.22 5.53
CA SER A 430 38.91 9.15 4.96
C SER A 430 39.88 9.69 5.97
N ASP A 431 39.68 9.47 7.26
CA ASP A 431 40.53 9.99 8.33
C ASP A 431 40.54 9.09 9.60
N PRO A 432 41.55 9.24 10.47
CA PRO A 432 41.67 8.42 11.71
C PRO A 432 40.57 8.63 12.73
N ALA A 433 39.89 9.77 12.75
CA ALA A 433 38.83 10.05 13.73
C ALA A 433 37.57 9.26 13.37
N THR A 434 37.20 9.24 12.10
CA THR A 434 36.14 8.38 11.56
C THR A 434 36.43 6.93 11.87
N GLY A 435 37.69 6.51 11.68
CA GLY A 435 38.15 5.21 12.03
C GLY A 435 37.96 4.83 13.50
N ALA A 436 38.22 5.74 14.38
CA ALA A 436 38.01 5.52 15.81
C ALA A 436 36.55 5.28 16.14
N VAL A 437 35.61 6.03 15.50
CA VAL A 437 34.16 5.88 15.71
C VAL A 437 33.67 4.53 15.16
N VAL A 438 34.09 4.12 13.98
CA VAL A 438 33.75 2.81 13.45
C VAL A 438 34.24 1.67 14.35
N LEU A 439 35.43 1.78 14.90
CA LEU A 439 35.96 0.83 15.86
C LEU A 439 35.20 0.79 17.18
N GLU A 440 34.80 1.96 17.67
CA GLU A 440 33.98 2.09 18.87
C GLU A 440 32.58 1.47 18.63
N LEU A 441 31.92 1.84 17.54
CA LEU A 441 30.57 1.37 17.17
C LEU A 441 30.56 -0.10 16.77
N GLY A 442 31.50 -0.54 15.92
CA GLY A 442 31.51 -1.90 15.37
C GLY A 442 32.04 -2.96 16.34
N LEU A 443 33.01 -2.66 17.23
CA LEU A 443 33.61 -3.62 18.16
C LEU A 443 33.30 -3.30 19.63
N GLY A 444 32.57 -2.24 19.94
CA GLY A 444 32.34 -1.84 21.33
C GLY A 444 33.62 -1.48 22.11
N LEU A 445 34.62 -1.02 21.42
CA LEU A 445 35.88 -0.66 22.06
C LEU A 445 35.71 0.67 22.84
N PRO A 446 36.36 0.81 24.00
CA PRO A 446 36.44 2.12 24.68
C PRO A 446 37.00 3.19 23.74
N ALA A 447 36.42 4.39 23.71
CA ALA A 447 36.77 5.48 22.80
C ALA A 447 38.29 5.78 22.74
N ALA A 448 38.98 5.75 23.87
CA ALA A 448 40.44 5.95 23.94
C ALA A 448 41.21 4.82 23.22
N THR A 449 40.73 3.58 23.31
CA THR A 449 41.32 2.42 22.64
C THR A 449 41.07 2.48 21.15
N ALA A 450 39.86 2.80 20.76
CA ALA A 450 39.45 2.97 19.35
C ALA A 450 40.25 4.09 18.67
N ALA A 451 40.38 5.26 19.32
CA ALA A 451 41.20 6.38 18.83
C ALA A 451 42.69 6.03 18.71
N PHE A 452 43.26 5.31 19.69
CA PHE A 452 44.63 4.85 19.61
C PHE A 452 44.83 3.89 18.42
N LEU A 453 44.01 2.87 18.27
CA LEU A 453 44.12 1.91 17.18
C LEU A 453 43.95 2.57 15.81
N ALA A 454 42.97 3.45 15.66
CA ALA A 454 42.72 4.19 14.41
C ALA A 454 43.91 5.07 14.02
N SER A 455 44.62 5.66 15.00
CA SER A 455 45.80 6.49 14.77
C SER A 455 47.02 5.73 14.28
N GLN A 456 47.10 4.40 14.55
CA GLN A 456 48.29 3.58 14.23
C GLN A 456 48.27 3.06 12.79
N ALA A 457 47.10 2.80 12.20
CA ALA A 457 46.98 2.25 10.83
C ALA A 457 45.59 2.52 10.22
N PRO A 458 45.31 3.75 9.74
CA PRO A 458 43.98 4.13 9.32
C PRO A 458 43.38 3.20 8.25
N GLY A 459 44.12 2.79 7.25
CA GLY A 459 43.60 1.95 6.16
C GLY A 459 43.51 0.45 6.46
N ALA A 460 44.43 -0.09 7.29
CA ALA A 460 44.49 -1.55 7.50
C ALA A 460 43.48 -2.04 8.52
N LEU A 461 43.12 -1.22 9.50
CA LEU A 461 42.11 -1.56 10.52
C LEU A 461 40.69 -1.55 9.96
N PHE A 462 40.39 -0.68 8.99
CA PHE A 462 39.07 -0.61 8.38
C PHE A 462 38.76 -1.75 7.41
N ASN A 463 39.78 -2.26 6.71
CA ASN A 463 39.65 -3.50 5.95
C ASN A 463 39.31 -4.71 6.83
N ALA A 464 39.60 -4.66 8.13
CA ALA A 464 39.23 -5.70 9.09
C ALA A 464 37.73 -5.68 9.46
N PHE A 465 37.00 -4.61 9.11
CA PHE A 465 35.55 -4.48 9.28
C PHE A 465 34.78 -4.66 7.99
N ASN A 466 35.45 -4.87 6.87
CA ASN A 466 34.80 -5.34 5.67
C ASN A 466 34.23 -6.72 5.95
N LEU A 467 32.95 -6.87 5.75
CA LEU A 467 32.21 -8.08 6.01
C LEU A 467 31.67 -8.63 4.69
N SER A 468 32.01 -9.88 4.40
CA SER A 468 31.38 -10.63 3.33
C SER A 468 30.73 -11.87 3.93
N TYR A 469 29.45 -12.09 3.62
CA TYR A 469 28.67 -13.16 4.19
C TYR A 469 27.75 -13.74 3.11
N GLN A 470 27.69 -15.06 3.03
CA GLN A 470 26.77 -15.78 2.14
C GLN A 470 26.02 -16.83 2.97
N ASP A 471 24.73 -16.91 2.78
CA ASP A 471 23.90 -17.87 3.48
C ASP A 471 22.65 -18.23 2.66
N LYS A 472 21.97 -19.27 3.11
CA LYS A 472 20.76 -19.80 2.50
C LYS A 472 19.70 -20.01 3.57
N TYR A 473 18.50 -19.50 3.30
CA TYR A 473 17.31 -19.75 4.09
C TYR A 473 16.33 -20.59 3.28
N SER A 474 15.74 -21.62 3.87
CA SER A 474 14.66 -22.39 3.23
C SER A 474 13.60 -22.76 4.24
N ASP A 475 12.36 -22.62 3.84
CA ASP A 475 11.21 -22.93 4.68
C ASP A 475 10.02 -23.45 3.84
N SER A 476 9.12 -24.17 4.49
CA SER A 476 7.90 -24.68 3.83
C SER A 476 6.67 -24.44 4.70
N HIS A 477 5.58 -24.02 4.06
CA HIS A 477 4.40 -23.56 4.75
C HIS A 477 3.12 -24.22 4.26
N VAL A 478 2.17 -24.35 5.19
CA VAL A 478 0.82 -24.81 4.89
C VAL A 478 -0.15 -23.72 5.32
N SER A 479 -0.94 -23.21 4.35
CA SER A 479 -1.94 -22.15 4.56
C SER A 479 -3.36 -22.68 4.36
N PRO A 480 -4.03 -23.19 5.41
CA PRO A 480 -5.41 -23.64 5.35
C PRO A 480 -6.39 -22.48 5.41
N THR A 481 -7.56 -22.66 4.82
CA THR A 481 -8.77 -21.86 5.04
C THR A 481 -9.96 -22.76 5.22
N ILE A 482 -10.89 -22.35 6.10
CA ILE A 482 -12.19 -22.98 6.24
C ILE A 482 -13.23 -21.89 6.50
N GLY A 483 -14.33 -21.94 5.77
CA GLY A 483 -15.43 -20.99 5.88
C GLY A 483 -16.77 -21.70 5.91
N LEU A 484 -17.75 -21.11 6.59
CA LEU A 484 -19.13 -21.55 6.60
C LEU A 484 -20.03 -20.36 6.30
N ASN A 485 -20.84 -20.48 5.25
CA ASN A 485 -21.75 -19.45 4.79
C ASN A 485 -23.19 -19.90 4.99
N TYR A 486 -24.03 -18.94 5.37
CA TYR A 486 -25.47 -19.15 5.49
C TYR A 486 -26.23 -18.07 4.70
N LYS A 487 -26.84 -18.44 3.59
CA LYS A 487 -27.71 -17.57 2.79
C LYS A 487 -29.11 -17.57 3.42
N LEU A 488 -29.41 -16.54 4.23
CA LEU A 488 -30.75 -16.36 4.80
C LEU A 488 -31.77 -16.12 3.68
N SER A 489 -31.40 -15.30 2.69
CA SER A 489 -32.15 -15.00 1.45
C SER A 489 -31.14 -14.65 0.35
N ASP A 490 -31.59 -14.41 -0.86
CA ASP A 490 -30.75 -13.96 -1.98
C ASP A 490 -30.04 -12.61 -1.71
N SER A 491 -30.51 -11.85 -0.73
CA SER A 491 -30.01 -10.52 -0.40
C SER A 491 -29.32 -10.43 0.97
N VAL A 492 -29.26 -11.54 1.74
CA VAL A 492 -28.61 -11.55 3.05
C VAL A 492 -27.84 -12.83 3.27
N MET A 493 -26.54 -12.69 3.49
CA MET A 493 -25.61 -13.76 3.79
C MET A 493 -24.87 -13.49 5.09
N TYR A 494 -24.77 -14.51 5.96
CA TYR A 494 -23.85 -14.56 7.09
C TYR A 494 -22.70 -15.49 6.76
N TYR A 495 -21.51 -15.15 7.25
CA TYR A 495 -20.35 -16.03 7.08
C TYR A 495 -19.48 -16.07 8.33
N ALA A 496 -18.74 -17.16 8.49
CA ALA A 496 -17.68 -17.31 9.46
C ALA A 496 -16.49 -17.96 8.78
N LYS A 497 -15.29 -17.45 9.01
CA LYS A 497 -14.06 -17.89 8.33
C LYS A 497 -12.92 -18.01 9.33
N TYR A 498 -12.14 -19.07 9.18
CA TYR A 498 -10.80 -19.20 9.69
C TYR A 498 -9.82 -19.25 8.53
N SER A 499 -8.70 -18.55 8.65
CA SER A 499 -7.61 -18.61 7.68
C SER A 499 -6.27 -18.44 8.38
N ARG A 500 -5.26 -19.14 7.85
CA ARG A 500 -3.86 -18.97 8.27
C ARG A 500 -3.04 -18.42 7.11
N GLY A 501 -2.25 -17.40 7.41
CA GLY A 501 -1.25 -16.82 6.52
C GLY A 501 0.14 -16.90 7.14
N TYR A 502 1.15 -16.58 6.33
CA TYR A 502 2.52 -16.44 6.78
C TYR A 502 3.24 -15.36 5.98
N GLN A 503 4.23 -14.75 6.61
CA GLN A 503 5.25 -13.95 5.96
C GLN A 503 6.57 -14.72 6.04
N SER A 504 7.27 -14.81 4.93
CA SER A 504 8.53 -15.54 4.86
C SER A 504 9.59 -14.93 5.78
N GLY A 505 10.43 -15.78 6.32
CA GLY A 505 11.68 -15.38 6.96
C GLY A 505 12.69 -14.85 5.95
N GLY A 506 13.81 -14.35 6.44
CA GLY A 506 14.81 -13.75 5.57
C GLY A 506 16.07 -13.31 6.28
N PHE A 507 16.66 -12.24 5.77
CA PHE A 507 17.96 -11.75 6.18
C PHE A 507 17.94 -10.29 6.57
N ASN A 508 18.69 -9.93 7.61
CA ASN A 508 18.99 -8.57 7.97
C ASN A 508 20.12 -8.03 7.06
N GLY A 509 19.77 -7.67 5.83
CA GLY A 509 20.71 -7.27 4.77
C GLY A 509 20.98 -5.78 4.69
N ASP A 510 20.37 -4.97 5.54
CA ASP A 510 20.51 -3.52 5.54
C ASP A 510 21.24 -3.05 6.81
N PHE A 511 22.41 -2.47 6.61
CA PHE A 511 23.20 -1.79 7.65
C PHE A 511 23.43 -2.58 8.96
N ASN A 512 23.66 -3.90 8.88
CA ASN A 512 23.87 -4.66 10.09
C ASN A 512 25.06 -5.64 10.05
N PRO A 513 26.18 -5.33 10.70
CA PRO A 513 27.29 -6.27 10.84
C PRO A 513 27.09 -7.31 11.96
N TYR A 514 25.88 -7.43 12.56
CA TYR A 514 25.66 -8.36 13.66
C TYR A 514 25.34 -9.77 13.17
N LEU A 515 26.35 -10.52 12.76
CA LEU A 515 26.25 -11.88 12.24
C LEU A 515 25.36 -12.85 13.06
N PRO A 516 25.33 -12.80 14.43
CA PRO A 516 24.49 -13.70 15.20
C PRO A 516 22.98 -13.55 14.99
N ALA A 517 22.52 -12.44 14.38
CA ALA A 517 21.13 -12.15 14.12
C ALA A 517 20.89 -11.75 12.65
N ILE A 518 21.65 -12.32 11.72
CA ILE A 518 21.51 -11.98 10.31
C ILE A 518 20.28 -12.63 9.69
N GLN A 519 19.89 -13.82 10.16
CA GLN A 519 18.66 -14.50 9.75
C GLN A 519 17.53 -14.24 10.75
N PHE A 520 16.30 -14.25 10.26
CA PHE A 520 15.07 -14.32 11.04
C PHE A 520 14.08 -15.30 10.40
N ASP A 521 13.24 -15.91 11.24
CA ASP A 521 12.31 -16.94 10.83
C ASP A 521 10.98 -16.36 10.28
N SER A 522 10.16 -17.21 9.71
CA SER A 522 8.83 -16.86 9.22
C SER A 522 7.88 -16.45 10.35
N GLU A 523 7.00 -15.49 10.06
CA GLU A 523 5.90 -15.04 10.91
C GLU A 523 4.60 -15.72 10.47
N TYR A 524 3.72 -16.04 11.41
CA TYR A 524 2.40 -16.65 11.15
C TYR A 524 1.26 -15.82 11.70
N VAL A 525 0.11 -15.88 11.02
CA VAL A 525 -1.14 -15.30 11.51
C VAL A 525 -2.26 -16.33 11.44
N ASP A 526 -2.99 -16.48 12.54
CA ASP A 526 -4.25 -17.20 12.62
C ASP A 526 -5.39 -16.20 12.76
N ALA A 527 -6.32 -16.17 11.80
CA ALA A 527 -7.40 -15.20 11.72
C ALA A 527 -8.76 -15.87 11.80
N PHE A 528 -9.65 -15.27 12.61
CA PHE A 528 -11.07 -15.62 12.73
C PHE A 528 -11.91 -14.39 12.37
N GLU A 529 -12.91 -14.58 11.52
CA GLU A 529 -13.79 -13.52 11.05
C GLU A 529 -15.24 -14.02 10.99
N VAL A 530 -16.17 -13.17 11.41
CA VAL A 530 -17.61 -13.40 11.28
C VAL A 530 -18.23 -12.14 10.70
N GLY A 531 -19.01 -12.28 9.64
CA GLY A 531 -19.62 -11.13 9.00
C GLY A 531 -21.01 -11.37 8.44
N VAL A 532 -21.59 -10.27 7.98
CA VAL A 532 -22.88 -10.21 7.30
C VAL A 532 -22.74 -9.34 6.06
N LYS A 533 -23.30 -9.80 4.95
CA LYS A 533 -23.51 -9.01 3.74
C LYS A 533 -24.99 -8.92 3.45
N SER A 534 -25.48 -7.71 3.24
CA SER A 534 -26.91 -7.46 3.14
C SER A 534 -27.23 -6.36 2.14
N THR A 535 -28.22 -6.62 1.29
CA THR A 535 -28.84 -5.60 0.45
C THR A 535 -30.34 -5.59 0.74
N SER A 536 -30.94 -4.39 0.91
CA SER A 536 -32.38 -4.28 1.16
C SER A 536 -33.19 -4.77 -0.05
N ALA A 537 -34.43 -5.22 0.20
CA ALA A 537 -35.30 -5.79 -0.82
C ALA A 537 -35.65 -4.80 -1.96
N ASP A 538 -35.58 -3.50 -1.70
CA ASP A 538 -35.78 -2.44 -2.71
C ASP A 538 -34.49 -2.05 -3.45
N GLY A 539 -33.36 -2.71 -3.13
CA GLY A 539 -32.05 -2.44 -3.72
C GLY A 539 -31.48 -1.06 -3.39
N LYS A 540 -31.96 -0.39 -2.32
CA LYS A 540 -31.54 0.98 -1.97
C LYS A 540 -30.55 1.09 -0.83
N LEU A 541 -30.39 0.05 -0.05
CA LEU A 541 -29.45 0.03 1.09
C LEU A 541 -28.61 -1.25 1.03
N ARG A 542 -27.29 -1.09 1.05
CA ARG A 542 -26.31 -2.15 1.23
C ARG A 542 -25.58 -1.92 2.54
N VAL A 543 -25.47 -2.96 3.35
CA VAL A 543 -24.70 -2.94 4.60
C VAL A 543 -23.89 -4.22 4.68
N ASN A 544 -22.58 -4.09 4.76
CA ASN A 544 -21.66 -5.15 5.04
C ASN A 544 -20.99 -4.84 6.38
N ALA A 545 -20.87 -5.83 7.25
CA ALA A 545 -20.20 -5.67 8.52
C ALA A 545 -19.51 -6.95 8.93
N ASP A 546 -18.35 -6.83 9.56
CA ASP A 546 -17.61 -7.96 10.11
C ASP A 546 -16.92 -7.62 11.42
N VAL A 547 -16.64 -8.66 12.16
CA VAL A 547 -15.82 -8.67 13.39
C VAL A 547 -14.71 -9.67 13.17
N PHE A 548 -13.49 -9.28 13.47
CA PHE A 548 -12.32 -10.11 13.26
C PHE A 548 -11.38 -10.13 14.46
N VAL A 549 -10.59 -11.20 14.54
CA VAL A 549 -9.43 -11.34 15.43
C VAL A 549 -8.32 -12.02 14.65
N GLN A 550 -7.14 -11.40 14.61
CA GLN A 550 -5.92 -11.90 13.98
C GLN A 550 -4.85 -12.02 15.06
N LYS A 551 -4.29 -13.22 15.23
CA LYS A 551 -3.23 -13.49 16.21
C LYS A 551 -1.95 -13.84 15.48
N PHE A 552 -0.93 -13.03 15.72
CA PHE A 552 0.38 -13.19 15.13
C PHE A 552 1.31 -13.89 16.11
N SER A 553 2.01 -14.91 15.64
CA SER A 553 3.08 -15.59 16.35
C SER A 553 4.40 -15.44 15.59
N ASP A 554 5.50 -15.46 16.33
CA ASP A 554 6.84 -15.19 15.77
C ASP A 554 6.89 -13.87 15.00
N PHE A 555 6.18 -12.86 15.52
CA PHE A 555 5.96 -11.57 14.86
C PHE A 555 7.28 -10.90 14.56
N GLN A 556 7.55 -10.64 13.29
CA GLN A 556 8.75 -9.95 12.82
C GLN A 556 8.64 -8.47 13.18
N LEU A 557 9.64 -7.94 13.87
CA LEU A 557 9.68 -6.55 14.29
C LEU A 557 11.10 -6.03 14.39
N PHE A 558 11.25 -4.71 14.26
CA PHE A 558 12.52 -4.06 14.52
C PHE A 558 12.82 -4.03 16.02
N GLN A 559 13.98 -4.53 16.36
CA GLN A 559 14.49 -4.59 17.70
C GLN A 559 15.86 -3.89 17.78
N SER A 560 16.08 -3.10 18.82
CA SER A 560 17.35 -2.45 19.08
C SER A 560 18.19 -3.36 19.96
N VAL A 561 19.23 -3.98 19.41
CA VAL A 561 20.11 -4.91 20.12
C VAL A 561 21.41 -4.22 20.50
N PRO A 562 21.83 -4.24 21.77
CA PRO A 562 23.10 -3.66 22.18
C PRO A 562 24.29 -4.49 21.65
N VAL A 563 25.18 -3.84 20.91
CA VAL A 563 26.41 -4.42 20.40
C VAL A 563 27.57 -3.51 20.86
N GLY A 564 28.35 -3.97 21.85
CA GLY A 564 29.35 -3.16 22.46
C GLY A 564 28.76 -1.94 23.19
N ASN A 565 29.11 -0.73 22.72
CA ASN A 565 28.63 0.55 23.27
C ASN A 565 27.56 1.22 22.38
N THR A 566 27.04 0.51 21.36
CA THR A 566 26.05 1.01 20.43
C THR A 566 24.85 0.08 20.36
N ASN A 567 23.76 0.53 19.74
CA ASN A 567 22.62 -0.30 19.38
C ASN A 567 22.59 -0.52 17.88
N VAL A 568 22.29 -1.75 17.48
CA VAL A 568 22.04 -2.14 16.11
C VAL A 568 20.57 -2.46 15.96
N GLN A 569 19.95 -1.97 14.92
CA GLN A 569 18.56 -2.30 14.57
C GLN A 569 18.54 -3.58 13.75
N ILE A 570 17.81 -4.58 14.21
CA ILE A 570 17.61 -5.84 13.51
C ILE A 570 16.13 -6.17 13.43
N VAL A 571 15.74 -6.93 12.44
CA VAL A 571 14.47 -7.65 12.44
C VAL A 571 14.66 -8.98 13.15
N SER A 572 13.76 -9.30 14.05
CA SER A 572 13.76 -10.55 14.81
C SER A 572 12.34 -11.02 15.07
N ASN A 573 12.18 -12.32 15.33
CA ASN A 573 10.90 -12.95 15.71
C ASN A 573 10.66 -12.85 17.22
N ALA A 574 10.74 -11.64 17.76
CA ALA A 574 10.70 -11.43 19.21
C ALA A 574 9.31 -11.10 19.76
N GLY A 575 8.29 -11.06 18.90
CA GLY A 575 6.96 -10.59 19.26
C GLY A 575 5.83 -11.59 19.07
N GLU A 576 4.75 -11.33 19.81
CA GLU A 576 3.40 -11.80 19.54
C GLU A 576 2.50 -10.56 19.47
N ALA A 577 1.53 -10.54 18.58
CA ALA A 577 0.62 -9.40 18.42
C ALA A 577 -0.81 -9.87 18.14
N THR A 578 -1.78 -9.08 18.58
CA THR A 578 -3.19 -9.29 18.25
C THR A 578 -3.73 -8.03 17.58
N SER A 579 -4.38 -8.21 16.43
CA SER A 579 -5.20 -7.19 15.78
C SER A 579 -6.63 -7.67 15.76
N GLN A 580 -7.55 -6.89 16.34
CA GLN A 580 -8.97 -7.21 16.41
C GLN A 580 -9.82 -5.96 16.20
N GLY A 581 -11.03 -6.15 15.68
CA GLY A 581 -11.85 -4.98 15.39
C GLY A 581 -13.19 -5.29 14.77
N VAL A 582 -13.85 -4.21 14.38
CA VAL A 582 -15.14 -4.18 13.69
C VAL A 582 -15.04 -3.30 12.46
N GLU A 583 -15.52 -3.79 11.33
CA GLU A 583 -15.58 -3.05 10.08
C GLU A 583 -17.02 -2.95 9.62
N VAL A 584 -17.43 -1.79 9.11
CA VAL A 584 -18.77 -1.53 8.58
C VAL A 584 -18.67 -0.74 7.30
N GLU A 585 -19.37 -1.20 6.27
CA GLU A 585 -19.52 -0.52 4.99
C GLU A 585 -21.00 -0.36 4.68
N THR A 586 -21.40 0.85 4.33
CA THR A 586 -22.80 1.16 4.04
C THR A 586 -22.88 2.04 2.79
N VAL A 587 -23.73 1.67 1.86
CA VAL A 587 -24.17 2.52 0.75
C VAL A 587 -25.68 2.60 0.79
N TRP A 588 -26.20 3.82 0.86
CA TRP A 588 -27.63 4.08 0.96
C TRP A 588 -28.10 5.08 -0.10
N LEU A 589 -29.16 4.75 -0.80
CA LEU A 589 -29.85 5.58 -1.79
C LEU A 589 -31.20 6.07 -1.23
N PRO A 590 -31.24 7.10 -0.38
CA PRO A 590 -32.49 7.62 0.18
C PRO A 590 -33.49 8.05 -0.90
N THR A 591 -32.96 8.58 -1.99
CA THR A 591 -33.72 8.96 -3.20
C THR A 591 -32.90 8.55 -4.43
N ASP A 592 -33.52 8.59 -5.59
CA ASP A 592 -32.84 8.29 -6.86
C ASP A 592 -31.73 9.30 -7.21
N SER A 593 -31.70 10.46 -6.54
CA SER A 593 -30.70 11.53 -6.76
C SER A 593 -29.70 11.68 -5.61
N LEU A 594 -29.79 10.88 -4.55
CA LEU A 594 -28.92 11.01 -3.38
C LEU A 594 -28.34 9.66 -2.99
N GLN A 595 -27.01 9.59 -2.92
CA GLN A 595 -26.26 8.47 -2.38
C GLN A 595 -25.48 8.92 -1.15
N LEU A 596 -25.54 8.13 -0.11
CA LEU A 596 -24.72 8.25 1.09
C LEU A 596 -23.86 7.01 1.24
N THR A 597 -22.57 7.21 1.51
CA THR A 597 -21.61 6.14 1.78
C THR A 597 -20.99 6.37 3.16
N VAL A 598 -20.93 5.32 3.97
CA VAL A 598 -20.25 5.37 5.27
C VAL A 598 -19.43 4.10 5.43
N ASN A 599 -18.12 4.25 5.58
CA ASN A 599 -17.18 3.18 5.86
C ASN A 599 -16.47 3.50 7.18
N ALA A 600 -16.44 2.56 8.10
CA ALA A 600 -15.87 2.77 9.42
C ALA A 600 -15.11 1.52 9.88
N THR A 601 -13.99 1.74 10.55
CA THR A 601 -13.21 0.70 11.22
C THR A 601 -12.95 1.14 12.65
N TYR A 602 -13.24 0.25 13.60
CA TYR A 602 -12.72 0.32 14.95
C TYR A 602 -11.72 -0.80 15.14
N LEU A 603 -10.50 -0.45 15.54
CA LEU A 603 -9.35 -1.32 15.59
C LEU A 603 -8.71 -1.28 16.97
N ASP A 604 -8.37 -2.45 17.50
CA ASP A 604 -7.53 -2.64 18.67
C ASP A 604 -6.38 -3.59 18.25
N ALA A 605 -5.20 -3.01 17.98
CA ALA A 605 -4.05 -3.74 17.48
C ALA A 605 -2.84 -3.46 18.38
N THR A 606 -2.40 -4.48 19.12
CA THR A 606 -1.42 -4.34 20.21
C THR A 606 -0.39 -5.45 20.20
N TYR A 607 0.79 -5.17 20.76
CA TYR A 607 1.77 -6.19 21.08
C TYR A 607 1.32 -6.98 22.32
N ASP A 608 1.14 -8.29 22.17
CA ASP A 608 0.85 -9.20 23.30
C ASP A 608 2.14 -9.53 24.06
N LYS A 609 3.24 -9.67 23.29
CA LYS A 609 4.57 -9.91 23.81
C LYS A 609 5.61 -9.20 22.98
N PHE A 610 6.35 -8.31 23.60
CA PHE A 610 7.49 -7.66 23.01
C PHE A 610 8.45 -7.14 24.10
N GLU A 611 9.54 -7.84 24.26
CA GLU A 611 10.63 -7.40 25.14
C GLU A 611 11.81 -6.93 24.30
N ASN A 612 12.18 -5.65 24.44
CA ASN A 612 13.36 -5.11 23.78
C ASN A 612 14.57 -5.28 24.71
N PRO A 613 15.75 -5.73 24.21
CA PRO A 613 16.98 -5.75 24.99
C PRO A 613 17.32 -4.36 25.52
N ILE A 614 18.01 -4.31 26.67
CA ILE A 614 18.43 -3.00 27.24
C ILE A 614 19.31 -2.28 26.25
N SER A 615 18.93 -1.04 25.92
CA SER A 615 19.82 -0.15 25.17
C SER A 615 21.14 0.06 25.93
N ALA A 616 22.26 -0.18 25.26
CA ALA A 616 23.58 0.15 25.80
C ALA A 616 23.82 1.66 25.83
N VAL A 617 23.12 2.41 24.98
CA VAL A 617 23.26 3.88 24.84
C VAL A 617 22.29 4.60 25.77
N ASP A 618 21.08 4.08 25.96
CA ASP A 618 20.09 4.65 26.90
C ASP A 618 19.43 3.55 27.75
N PRO A 619 19.99 3.24 28.92
CA PRO A 619 19.41 2.22 29.79
C PRO A 619 18.08 2.64 30.45
N THR A 620 17.61 3.88 30.22
CA THR A 620 16.32 4.38 30.73
C THR A 620 15.14 4.04 29.79
N GLN A 621 15.42 3.58 28.56
CA GLN A 621 14.38 3.17 27.61
C GLN A 621 13.57 1.98 28.15
N PRO A 622 12.25 1.95 27.91
CA PRO A 622 11.42 0.82 28.30
C PRO A 622 11.92 -0.47 27.67
N LYS A 623 11.90 -1.55 28.43
CA LYS A 623 12.25 -2.90 27.96
C LYS A 623 11.02 -3.68 27.52
N ASP A 624 9.89 -3.35 28.08
CA ASP A 624 8.62 -4.05 27.91
C ASP A 624 7.66 -3.13 27.16
N PHE A 625 7.29 -3.55 25.96
CA PHE A 625 6.32 -2.89 25.10
C PHE A 625 4.99 -3.65 25.02
N ASN A 626 4.77 -4.62 25.94
CA ASN A 626 3.51 -5.34 25.99
C ASN A 626 2.35 -4.38 26.23
N GLY A 627 1.30 -4.52 25.40
CA GLY A 627 0.12 -3.66 25.42
C GLY A 627 0.29 -2.32 24.70
N ASN A 628 1.45 -2.02 24.11
CA ASN A 628 1.59 -0.89 23.20
C ASN A 628 0.82 -1.15 21.91
N ASP A 629 0.28 -0.08 21.33
CA ASP A 629 -0.38 -0.12 20.02
C ASP A 629 0.64 -0.45 18.91
N LEU A 630 0.22 -1.17 17.89
CA LEU A 630 1.03 -1.39 16.69
C LEU A 630 1.25 -0.08 15.93
N ASN A 631 2.34 -0.01 15.17
CA ASN A 631 2.68 1.16 14.39
C ASN A 631 1.62 1.40 13.30
N TYR A 632 1.28 2.68 13.05
CA TYR A 632 0.29 3.10 12.04
C TYR A 632 -1.08 2.41 12.17
N ALA A 633 -1.50 2.09 13.39
CA ALA A 633 -2.75 1.43 13.72
C ALA A 633 -3.72 2.38 14.47
N PRO A 634 -4.35 3.37 13.81
CA PRO A 634 -5.31 4.26 14.46
C PRO A 634 -6.53 3.48 14.92
N LYS A 635 -7.03 3.78 16.14
CA LYS A 635 -8.16 3.05 16.73
C LYS A 635 -9.46 3.25 15.98
N THR A 636 -9.66 4.41 15.39
CA THR A 636 -10.86 4.71 14.62
C THR A 636 -10.51 5.41 13.31
N LYS A 637 -11.03 4.86 12.22
CA LYS A 637 -11.07 5.57 10.93
C LYS A 637 -12.50 5.59 10.41
N LEU A 638 -12.90 6.72 9.85
CA LEU A 638 -14.23 6.94 9.29
C LEU A 638 -14.12 7.64 7.95
N TYR A 639 -14.83 7.13 6.97
CA TYR A 639 -15.15 7.83 5.73
C TYR A 639 -16.66 8.03 5.63
N ALA A 640 -17.09 9.23 5.27
CA ALA A 640 -18.48 9.52 4.95
C ALA A 640 -18.55 10.32 3.65
N GLY A 641 -19.21 9.76 2.64
CA GLY A 641 -19.42 10.36 1.32
C GLY A 641 -20.86 10.71 1.08
N LEU A 642 -21.10 11.89 0.49
CA LEU A 642 -22.39 12.32 -0.01
C LEU A 642 -22.27 12.60 -1.51
N GLN A 643 -23.14 11.98 -2.31
CA GLN A 643 -23.25 12.27 -3.72
C GLN A 643 -24.69 12.71 -4.04
N TYR A 644 -24.83 13.85 -4.73
CA TYR A 644 -26.13 14.39 -5.14
C TYR A 644 -26.14 14.72 -6.62
N ALA A 645 -27.08 14.13 -7.35
CA ALA A 645 -27.29 14.35 -8.77
C ALA A 645 -28.42 15.36 -8.99
N GLN A 646 -28.13 16.44 -9.71
CA GLN A 646 -29.08 17.50 -10.05
C GLN A 646 -29.21 17.61 -11.57
N PRO A 647 -30.34 17.21 -12.15
CA PRO A 647 -30.60 17.46 -13.56
C PRO A 647 -30.66 18.95 -13.90
N VAL A 648 -30.04 19.33 -15.02
CA VAL A 648 -30.05 20.72 -15.55
C VAL A 648 -30.95 20.76 -16.79
N GLY A 649 -32.23 20.54 -16.57
CA GLY A 649 -33.22 20.46 -17.65
C GLY A 649 -32.85 19.44 -18.72
N SER A 650 -32.87 19.85 -20.00
CA SER A 650 -32.43 19.01 -21.13
C SER A 650 -30.92 19.19 -21.46
N ALA A 651 -30.19 19.96 -20.69
CA ALA A 651 -28.79 20.27 -21.01
C ALA A 651 -27.81 19.22 -20.48
N GLY A 652 -28.14 18.53 -19.38
CA GLY A 652 -27.28 17.56 -18.75
C GLY A 652 -27.55 17.40 -17.26
N GLU A 653 -26.53 16.99 -16.52
CA GLU A 653 -26.59 16.72 -15.09
C GLU A 653 -25.39 17.32 -14.37
N LEU A 654 -25.62 17.84 -13.16
CA LEU A 654 -24.58 18.20 -12.20
C LEU A 654 -24.54 17.15 -11.11
N ILE A 655 -23.34 16.65 -10.79
CA ILE A 655 -23.09 15.75 -9.67
C ILE A 655 -22.21 16.47 -8.66
N PHE A 656 -22.68 16.53 -7.43
CA PHE A 656 -21.97 17.09 -6.28
C PHE A 656 -21.49 15.95 -5.42
N ASN A 657 -20.20 15.90 -5.13
CA ASN A 657 -19.59 14.98 -4.17
C ASN A 657 -19.02 15.78 -3.02
N LEU A 658 -19.23 15.30 -1.80
CA LEU A 658 -18.64 15.83 -0.57
C LEU A 658 -18.18 14.64 0.26
N ASP A 659 -16.90 14.59 0.58
CA ASP A 659 -16.28 13.52 1.33
C ASP A 659 -15.71 14.04 2.63
N TYR A 660 -15.89 13.28 3.69
CA TYR A 660 -15.32 13.50 5.01
C TYR A 660 -14.53 12.29 5.43
N THR A 661 -13.31 12.48 5.89
CA THR A 661 -12.45 11.44 6.44
C THR A 661 -11.98 11.85 7.82
N TYR A 662 -12.06 10.95 8.79
CA TYR A 662 -11.49 11.09 10.12
C TYR A 662 -10.52 9.95 10.39
N GLN A 663 -9.38 10.27 10.97
CA GLN A 663 -8.40 9.33 11.48
C GLN A 663 -8.05 9.70 12.92
N ASP A 664 -8.10 8.69 13.81
CA ASP A 664 -7.66 8.83 15.20
C ASP A 664 -6.14 8.98 15.29
N ASP A 665 -5.65 9.36 16.47
CA ASP A 665 -4.21 9.39 16.73
C ASP A 665 -3.57 8.00 16.53
N LEU A 666 -2.29 8.00 16.22
CA LEU A 666 -1.51 6.79 16.02
C LEU A 666 -0.04 7.00 16.39
N TYR A 667 0.66 5.91 16.62
CA TYR A 667 2.10 5.91 16.83
C TYR A 667 2.85 5.44 15.59
N THR A 668 3.98 6.07 15.29
CA THR A 668 4.83 5.72 14.13
C THR A 668 5.87 4.65 14.45
N ASN A 669 6.09 4.36 15.72
CA ASN A 669 6.96 3.26 16.15
C ASN A 669 6.43 2.59 17.45
N ASN A 670 7.08 1.48 17.83
CA ASN A 670 6.68 0.59 18.92
C ASN A 670 6.84 1.17 20.33
N THR A 671 7.49 2.32 20.50
CA THR A 671 7.70 2.91 21.84
C THR A 671 6.47 3.60 22.41
N ASN A 672 5.51 3.97 21.57
CA ASN A 672 4.26 4.67 21.90
C ASN A 672 4.48 5.92 22.79
N THR A 673 5.52 6.67 22.51
CA THR A 673 5.84 7.93 23.21
C THR A 673 5.26 9.14 22.47
N ASP A 674 5.14 10.28 23.15
CA ASP A 674 4.65 11.53 22.55
C ASP A 674 5.48 11.99 21.34
N ILE A 675 6.77 11.61 21.29
CA ILE A 675 7.72 11.96 20.21
C ILE A 675 7.37 11.28 18.89
N VAL A 676 6.59 10.20 18.94
CA VAL A 676 6.20 9.41 17.78
C VAL A 676 4.68 9.35 17.60
N LEU A 677 3.97 10.24 18.30
CA LEU A 677 2.52 10.35 18.21
C LEU A 677 2.13 11.30 17.07
N VAL A 678 1.40 10.77 16.10
CA VAL A 678 0.70 11.55 15.09
C VAL A 678 -0.70 11.88 15.63
N PRO A 679 -1.06 13.16 15.81
CA PRO A 679 -2.37 13.55 16.31
C PRO A 679 -3.50 13.17 15.34
N SER A 680 -4.71 12.97 15.88
CA SER A 680 -5.92 12.78 15.07
C SER A 680 -6.22 14.01 14.20
N TYR A 681 -6.76 13.78 13.01
CA TYR A 681 -7.18 14.83 12.08
C TYR A 681 -8.44 14.44 11.30
N ASP A 682 -9.06 15.44 10.69
CA ASP A 682 -10.16 15.22 9.75
C ASP A 682 -10.01 16.07 8.49
N LEU A 683 -10.42 15.50 7.36
CA LEU A 683 -10.30 16.13 6.05
C LEU A 683 -11.65 16.16 5.34
N TRP A 684 -11.89 17.26 4.63
CA TRP A 684 -13.03 17.45 3.77
C TRP A 684 -12.58 17.62 2.32
N ASN A 685 -13.20 16.88 1.40
CA ASN A 685 -12.98 17.03 -0.04
C ASN A 685 -14.30 17.30 -0.73
N ALA A 686 -14.27 18.06 -1.82
CA ALA A 686 -15.46 18.30 -2.62
C ALA A 686 -15.16 18.27 -4.12
N ARG A 687 -16.12 17.78 -4.91
CA ARG A 687 -16.05 17.76 -6.37
C ARG A 687 -17.43 18.08 -6.96
N VAL A 688 -17.46 18.91 -8.00
CA VAL A 688 -18.66 19.18 -8.78
C VAL A 688 -18.36 18.86 -10.22
N SER A 689 -19.16 17.97 -10.82
CA SER A 689 -18.99 17.51 -12.20
C SER A 689 -20.24 17.85 -13.01
N TYR A 690 -20.07 18.42 -14.18
CA TYR A 690 -21.14 18.62 -15.15
C TYR A 690 -20.95 17.72 -16.36
N THR A 691 -21.98 16.96 -16.68
CA THR A 691 -22.03 16.05 -17.85
C THR A 691 -23.24 16.43 -18.72
N PRO A 692 -23.03 16.82 -19.99
CA PRO A 692 -24.15 17.08 -20.90
C PRO A 692 -24.86 15.79 -21.30
N THR A 693 -26.09 15.91 -21.82
CA THR A 693 -26.95 14.77 -22.18
C THR A 693 -26.39 13.84 -23.25
N ASN A 694 -25.41 14.30 -24.05
CA ASN A 694 -24.73 13.47 -25.04
C ASN A 694 -23.57 12.66 -24.47
N ASN A 695 -23.24 12.81 -23.18
CA ASN A 695 -22.14 12.15 -22.46
C ASN A 695 -20.76 12.26 -23.11
N GLN A 696 -20.59 13.10 -24.13
CA GLN A 696 -19.31 13.19 -24.86
C GLN A 696 -18.19 13.85 -24.06
N TRP A 697 -18.54 14.72 -23.11
CA TRP A 697 -17.55 15.39 -22.26
C TRP A 697 -18.09 15.60 -20.85
N GLN A 698 -17.19 15.77 -19.91
CA GLN A 698 -17.48 16.12 -18.53
C GLN A 698 -16.50 17.19 -18.10
N VAL A 699 -16.96 18.19 -17.35
CA VAL A 699 -16.11 19.19 -16.71
C VAL A 699 -16.30 19.07 -15.21
N SER A 700 -15.19 18.96 -14.49
CA SER A 700 -15.18 18.84 -13.04
C SER A 700 -14.35 19.96 -12.41
N ALA A 701 -14.83 20.51 -11.32
CA ALA A 701 -14.03 21.32 -10.39
C ALA A 701 -13.91 20.55 -9.07
N TRP A 702 -12.72 20.53 -8.50
CA TRP A 702 -12.45 19.74 -7.29
C TRP A 702 -11.61 20.53 -6.29
N VAL A 703 -11.74 20.17 -5.03
CA VAL A 703 -10.89 20.64 -3.93
C VAL A 703 -10.63 19.48 -2.97
N ARG A 704 -9.37 19.27 -2.63
CA ARG A 704 -8.89 18.37 -1.58
C ARG A 704 -8.47 19.22 -0.38
N ASN A 705 -8.67 18.71 0.84
CA ASN A 705 -8.45 19.44 2.08
C ASN A 705 -9.14 20.82 2.06
N LEU A 706 -10.46 20.83 1.90
CA LEU A 706 -11.28 22.04 1.74
C LEU A 706 -11.10 23.03 2.90
N THR A 707 -10.93 22.52 4.11
CA THR A 707 -10.77 23.29 5.36
C THR A 707 -9.37 23.87 5.53
N ASP A 708 -8.40 23.43 4.70
CA ASP A 708 -6.98 23.77 4.81
C ASP A 708 -6.38 23.34 6.15
N GLU A 709 -6.73 22.13 6.57
CA GLU A 709 -6.23 21.52 7.81
C GLU A 709 -4.73 21.28 7.70
N GLU A 710 -3.97 21.77 8.66
CA GLU A 710 -2.55 21.46 8.82
C GLU A 710 -2.42 20.19 9.70
N TYR A 711 -1.99 19.09 9.12
CA TYR A 711 -1.90 17.81 9.81
C TYR A 711 -0.56 17.10 9.54
N ILE A 712 -0.15 16.29 10.49
CA ILE A 712 1.09 15.50 10.41
C ILE A 712 0.73 14.08 9.96
N VAL A 713 1.50 13.51 9.03
CA VAL A 713 1.37 12.11 8.58
C VAL A 713 2.46 11.22 9.13
N ASN A 714 3.60 11.80 9.54
CA ASN A 714 4.66 11.09 10.23
C ASN A 714 5.32 12.02 11.27
N HIS A 715 5.51 11.51 12.48
CA HIS A 715 6.28 12.15 13.54
C HIS A 715 7.32 11.17 14.04
N SER A 716 8.58 11.57 14.01
CA SER A 716 9.70 10.70 14.37
C SER A 716 10.85 11.50 14.96
N GLN A 717 11.81 10.79 15.54
CA GLN A 717 13.07 11.35 16.03
C GLN A 717 14.22 10.56 15.40
N THR A 718 15.25 11.27 14.98
CA THR A 718 16.45 10.63 14.45
C THR A 718 17.23 9.94 15.58
N ALA A 719 17.73 8.75 15.31
CA ALA A 719 18.53 7.99 16.28
C ALA A 719 19.89 8.64 16.58
N LEU A 720 20.49 9.32 15.59
CA LEU A 720 21.84 9.90 15.69
C LEU A 720 21.85 11.30 16.33
N THR A 721 20.93 12.16 15.96
CA THR A 721 20.93 13.57 16.35
C THR A 721 19.87 13.92 17.38
N ALA A 722 18.96 12.99 17.68
CA ALA A 722 17.78 13.19 18.53
C ALA A 722 16.90 14.39 18.08
N VAL A 723 16.95 14.74 16.81
CA VAL A 723 16.12 15.80 16.22
C VAL A 723 14.72 15.24 15.97
N GLU A 724 13.70 15.91 16.52
CA GLU A 724 12.30 15.64 16.20
C GLU A 724 11.98 16.16 14.80
N ARG A 725 11.27 15.37 14.02
CA ARG A 725 10.93 15.69 12.64
C ARG A 725 9.49 15.34 12.32
N ASN A 726 8.87 16.16 11.48
CA ASN A 726 7.51 15.99 11.00
C ASN A 726 7.50 15.87 9.48
N ILE A 727 6.63 14.99 8.97
CA ILE A 727 6.15 15.04 7.59
C ILE A 727 4.71 15.52 7.66
N TRP A 728 4.43 16.59 6.93
CA TRP A 728 3.11 17.21 6.88
C TRP A 728 2.28 16.60 5.76
N GLY A 729 0.97 16.55 5.98
CA GLY A 729 0.01 16.20 4.96
C GLY A 729 -0.13 17.29 3.89
N MET A 730 -0.84 16.98 2.82
CA MET A 730 -1.05 17.91 1.70
C MET A 730 -1.91 19.10 2.13
N PRO A 731 -1.51 20.34 1.77
CA PRO A 731 -2.33 21.53 1.96
C PRO A 731 -3.59 21.47 1.10
N ARG A 732 -4.41 22.52 1.13
CA ARG A 732 -5.57 22.62 0.24
C ARG A 732 -5.15 22.69 -1.22
N LEU A 733 -5.51 21.64 -1.99
CA LEU A 733 -5.33 21.58 -3.42
C LEU A 733 -6.69 21.73 -4.13
N PHE A 734 -6.73 22.46 -5.23
CA PHE A 734 -7.94 22.60 -6.03
C PHE A 734 -7.63 22.73 -7.51
N GLY A 735 -8.57 22.35 -8.34
CA GLY A 735 -8.35 22.38 -9.78
C GLY A 735 -9.62 22.17 -10.60
N VAL A 736 -9.41 22.15 -11.90
CA VAL A 736 -10.43 21.82 -12.90
C VAL A 736 -9.92 20.76 -13.83
N GLU A 737 -10.85 19.96 -14.34
CA GLU A 737 -10.57 18.79 -15.17
C GLU A 737 -11.61 18.67 -16.26
N VAL A 738 -11.21 18.31 -17.45
CA VAL A 738 -12.08 18.01 -18.58
C VAL A 738 -11.81 16.57 -19.03
N LYS A 739 -12.89 15.80 -19.18
CA LYS A 739 -12.88 14.45 -19.75
C LYS A 739 -13.67 14.47 -21.06
N TYR A 740 -13.15 13.79 -22.06
CA TYR A 740 -13.80 13.60 -23.36
C TYR A 740 -13.90 12.11 -23.71
N ASN A 741 -15.12 11.64 -23.98
CA ASN A 741 -15.42 10.26 -24.34
C ASN A 741 -15.53 10.12 -25.86
N LEU A 742 -14.85 9.10 -26.40
CA LEU A 742 -14.83 8.73 -27.82
C LEU A 742 -15.58 7.42 -28.02
N GLY A 743 -16.38 7.32 -29.09
CA GLY A 743 -17.02 6.04 -29.46
C GLY A 743 -18.29 5.69 -28.68
N GLN A 744 -18.89 6.62 -27.95
CA GLN A 744 -20.18 6.45 -27.27
C GLN A 744 -21.35 6.98 -28.12
#